data_0ebd8c56cd46bd993d151bfcfa8c5ffa
#
_entry.id   0ebd8c56cd46bd993d151bfcfa8c5ffa
#
_cell.length_a   1.000
_cell.length_b   1.000
_cell.length_c   1.000
_cell.angle_alpha   90.00
_cell.angle_beta   90.00
_cell.angle_gamma   90.00
#
_symmetry.space_group_name_H-M   'P 1'
#
loop_
_entity.id
_entity.type
_entity.pdbx_description
1 polymer ?
#
loop_
_entity_poly.entity_id
_entity_poly.type
_entity_poly.pdbx_seq_one_letter_code
_entity_poly.pdbx_strand_id
1 'polypeptide(L)'
;MRYVIIGGVAGGMSATARLRRIDEKSEIIVFERGEYISYANCGLPYYIGDVIKDKNNLLVQTVEEFKRRFNVDIRTKSEVINIDRKNKEVIVKDLNTGKEYREKYDKLILSPGATPVKPPIPGIDLPNIFTLRDIPDTDRIRNFVDTNKPKRAVIVGAGFIGLEMAENLAHRGILVTIVEALEQVMNAIDYDMATLVHQHLKTKNVEFYLKDSVASFEKTEDNKLIVNLSSGRKITTDMVLLSIGVKPESKLAKEAGLEVGERGHIIVNEYLQTSDPDIYAIGDAIEVYHPVIKKKVGIPLAWPANSQGRIAADNIVYGNTRKYKGTIGTAIAKVFDITVAVAGATEKLLKREGIPYKYIIIHPSHHAGYYPNALPMTLKLIFSPDDGKILGAQIVGYEGVDKRIDVLSTAIWAGMTVFDLTDLDHAYAPPYSSAKDPVNLAGYVAENVLLGKQKIITVEELLNSDRSNIFIIDVRTPDEYQLGHIDGAVNIPVDEIRNNLNKIPKDKKIITYCGVGLRAYIACRILYQNGFEEVYNFTGGYKMYEVITQKQGNEDIFSGYKVDLSDLVTQEIVKPEFKKVVEIDACGLQCPGPILKVKQSIENVPLGSQLVIKASDPGFANDIKAWANATGNKLVSLKQDKGIIEAIIEKSSNQPTTSIVNTNFNSSTIIVFDDDLDRLIASFVIANGALASGKKVTMFFTFWGLNALKKNSKVKVKKDLISKLFGIMLPKGTKELKLSKMNMFGIGPKMIRWLMKKKNIASVEELIKTAIENGIEIIACQMSMDVMGIKQEELIDGIKIGGVATYISAASQSNINLFI
;
A
#
# COMPACT_ATOMS: atom_id res chain seq x y z
N MET A 1 42.66 12.53 -25.39
CA MET A 1 41.37 12.31 -26.04
C MET A 1 40.34 13.32 -25.58
N ARG A 2 39.35 13.60 -26.39
CA ARG A 2 38.20 14.44 -26.01
C ARG A 2 36.92 13.60 -26.01
N TYR A 3 36.33 13.49 -24.83
CA TYR A 3 35.08 12.78 -24.61
C TYR A 3 33.94 13.79 -24.50
N VAL A 4 32.90 13.61 -25.28
CA VAL A 4 31.70 14.44 -25.24
C VAL A 4 30.53 13.59 -24.75
N ILE A 5 29.77 14.11 -23.81
CA ILE A 5 28.60 13.45 -23.22
C ILE A 5 27.36 14.35 -23.43
N ILE A 6 26.32 13.80 -24.00
CA ILE A 6 25.03 14.49 -24.22
C ILE A 6 24.02 13.95 -23.21
N GLY A 7 23.61 14.79 -22.28
CA GLY A 7 22.71 14.50 -21.17
C GLY A 7 23.43 14.34 -19.84
N GLY A 8 23.07 15.18 -18.90
CA GLY A 8 23.76 15.41 -17.60
C GLY A 8 23.08 14.77 -16.38
N VAL A 9 22.26 13.69 -16.56
CA VAL A 9 21.59 13.06 -15.42
C VAL A 9 22.15 11.66 -15.16
N ALA A 10 21.36 10.65 -14.87
CA ALA A 10 21.80 9.34 -14.36
C ALA A 10 22.93 8.69 -15.15
N GLY A 11 22.68 8.31 -16.40
CA GLY A 11 23.64 7.59 -17.25
C GLY A 11 24.84 8.46 -17.60
N GLY A 12 24.60 9.68 -18.09
CA GLY A 12 25.65 10.58 -18.53
C GLY A 12 26.63 10.97 -17.42
N MET A 13 26.11 11.33 -16.23
CA MET A 13 26.97 11.71 -15.11
C MET A 13 27.71 10.51 -14.50
N SER A 14 27.09 9.32 -14.51
CA SER A 14 27.77 8.08 -14.13
C SER A 14 28.92 7.73 -15.09
N ALA A 15 28.73 7.91 -16.41
CA ALA A 15 29.78 7.75 -17.41
C ALA A 15 30.89 8.79 -17.21
N THR A 16 30.53 10.07 -17.04
CA THR A 16 31.47 11.17 -16.81
C THR A 16 32.36 10.94 -15.59
N ALA A 17 31.75 10.60 -14.46
CA ALA A 17 32.47 10.29 -13.23
C ALA A 17 33.38 9.05 -13.37
N ARG A 18 32.97 8.07 -14.15
CA ARG A 18 33.78 6.86 -14.42
C ARG A 18 34.94 7.18 -15.35
N LEU A 19 34.68 7.87 -16.45
CA LEU A 19 35.71 8.29 -17.41
C LEU A 19 36.84 9.02 -16.69
N ARG A 20 36.55 10.04 -15.88
CA ARG A 20 37.60 10.77 -15.15
C ARG A 20 38.39 9.89 -14.20
N ARG A 21 37.75 8.93 -13.51
CA ARG A 21 38.44 8.02 -12.60
C ARG A 21 39.39 7.02 -13.30
N ILE A 22 39.23 6.80 -14.59
CA ILE A 22 40.05 5.86 -15.37
C ILE A 22 40.92 6.55 -16.44
N ASP A 23 40.66 7.82 -16.72
CA ASP A 23 41.44 8.66 -17.63
C ASP A 23 41.51 10.10 -17.09
N GLU A 24 42.61 10.39 -16.39
CA GLU A 24 42.81 11.68 -15.73
C GLU A 24 43.20 12.79 -16.72
N LYS A 25 43.75 12.44 -17.88
CA LYS A 25 44.36 13.39 -18.81
C LYS A 25 43.44 13.87 -19.93
N SER A 26 42.41 13.10 -20.25
CA SER A 26 41.51 13.45 -21.34
C SER A 26 40.58 14.59 -20.98
N GLU A 27 40.23 15.37 -22.00
CA GLU A 27 39.21 16.40 -21.87
C GLU A 27 37.83 15.75 -21.85
N ILE A 28 36.98 16.15 -20.90
CA ILE A 28 35.61 15.63 -20.77
C ILE A 28 34.66 16.80 -20.77
N ILE A 29 33.71 16.82 -21.71
CA ILE A 29 32.72 17.86 -21.89
C ILE A 29 31.35 17.23 -21.75
N VAL A 30 30.49 17.83 -20.92
CA VAL A 30 29.10 17.41 -20.76
C VAL A 30 28.16 18.52 -21.21
N PHE A 31 27.26 18.21 -22.12
CA PHE A 31 26.18 19.10 -22.54
C PHE A 31 24.86 18.68 -21.91
N GLU A 32 24.25 19.60 -21.18
CA GLU A 32 22.93 19.42 -20.58
C GLU A 32 22.03 20.60 -20.99
N ARG A 33 20.89 20.29 -21.60
CA ARG A 33 19.95 21.31 -22.05
C ARG A 33 19.22 21.99 -20.86
N GLY A 34 19.05 21.26 -19.75
CA GLY A 34 18.49 21.77 -18.53
C GLY A 34 19.47 22.59 -17.72
N GLU A 35 19.00 23.08 -16.59
CA GLU A 35 19.80 23.84 -15.63
C GLU A 35 20.53 22.92 -14.64
N TYR A 36 19.98 21.74 -14.37
CA TYR A 36 20.41 20.83 -13.31
C TYR A 36 21.06 19.59 -13.87
N ILE A 37 22.09 19.10 -13.20
CA ILE A 37 22.74 17.82 -13.45
C ILE A 37 22.53 16.90 -12.25
N SER A 38 22.72 15.59 -12.46
CA SER A 38 22.89 14.61 -11.38
C SER A 38 21.83 14.74 -10.28
N TYR A 39 20.58 14.88 -10.62
CA TYR A 39 19.47 14.97 -9.67
C TYR A 39 18.67 13.67 -9.60
N ALA A 40 17.96 13.49 -8.49
CA ALA A 40 17.15 12.31 -8.18
C ALA A 40 15.77 12.40 -8.84
N ASN A 41 15.63 11.92 -10.09
CA ASN A 41 14.35 11.92 -10.82
C ASN A 41 13.25 11.21 -10.02
N CYS A 42 13.56 10.09 -9.36
CA CYS A 42 12.59 9.35 -8.56
C CYS A 42 12.17 10.10 -7.27
N GLY A 43 12.86 11.18 -6.89
CA GLY A 43 12.51 12.03 -5.76
C GLY A 43 11.48 13.12 -6.09
N LEU A 44 11.24 13.39 -7.36
CA LEU A 44 10.40 14.51 -7.81
C LEU A 44 8.96 14.44 -7.27
N PRO A 45 8.25 13.29 -7.33
CA PRO A 45 6.91 13.16 -6.75
C PRO A 45 6.89 13.44 -5.24
N TYR A 46 7.90 12.96 -4.52
CA TYR A 46 8.01 13.10 -3.07
C TYR A 46 8.31 14.55 -2.63
N TYR A 47 8.98 15.32 -3.48
CA TYR A 47 9.16 16.74 -3.26
C TYR A 47 7.85 17.53 -3.51
N ILE A 48 7.08 17.17 -4.52
CA ILE A 48 5.74 17.73 -4.76
C ILE A 48 4.81 17.42 -3.57
N GLY A 49 4.91 16.20 -3.03
CA GLY A 49 4.14 15.72 -1.88
C GLY A 49 4.56 16.29 -0.53
N ASP A 50 5.61 17.13 -0.49
CA ASP A 50 6.21 17.67 0.75
C ASP A 50 6.81 16.61 1.70
N VAL A 51 7.07 15.41 1.20
CA VAL A 51 7.84 14.35 1.89
C VAL A 51 9.32 14.75 1.90
N ILE A 52 9.86 15.13 0.74
CA ILE A 52 11.15 15.81 0.63
C ILE A 52 10.88 17.31 0.69
N LYS A 53 11.33 17.96 1.74
CA LYS A 53 11.00 19.38 1.99
C LYS A 53 11.92 20.35 1.27
N ASP A 54 13.20 20.04 1.21
CA ASP A 54 14.21 20.90 0.59
C ASP A 54 14.57 20.36 -0.80
N LYS A 55 14.41 21.21 -1.82
CA LYS A 55 14.79 20.93 -3.21
C LYS A 55 16.26 20.52 -3.35
N ASN A 56 17.12 21.08 -2.56
CA ASN A 56 18.55 20.76 -2.62
C ASN A 56 18.85 19.29 -2.32
N ASN A 57 17.98 18.62 -1.57
CA ASN A 57 18.11 17.18 -1.33
C ASN A 57 17.86 16.33 -2.58
N LEU A 58 17.25 16.88 -3.63
CA LEU A 58 17.14 16.24 -4.93
C LEU A 58 18.43 16.31 -5.74
N LEU A 59 19.28 17.29 -5.48
CA LEU A 59 20.54 17.48 -6.19
C LEU A 59 21.59 16.55 -5.60
N VAL A 60 21.86 15.44 -6.29
CA VAL A 60 22.91 14.50 -5.86
C VAL A 60 24.27 15.17 -5.90
N GLN A 61 24.52 16.03 -6.90
CA GLN A 61 25.67 16.93 -6.96
C GLN A 61 25.34 18.19 -7.77
N THR A 62 25.89 19.32 -7.36
CA THR A 62 25.82 20.56 -8.13
C THR A 62 26.87 20.59 -9.26
N VAL A 63 26.68 21.49 -10.23
CA VAL A 63 27.63 21.68 -11.33
C VAL A 63 29.01 22.04 -10.80
N GLU A 64 29.08 22.98 -9.84
CA GLU A 64 30.31 23.48 -9.25
C GLU A 64 31.07 22.40 -8.50
N GLU A 65 30.35 21.63 -7.68
CA GLU A 65 30.95 20.51 -6.95
C GLU A 65 31.49 19.43 -7.86
N PHE A 66 30.72 19.08 -8.91
CA PHE A 66 31.14 18.07 -9.87
C PHE A 66 32.36 18.54 -10.70
N LYS A 67 32.33 19.77 -11.20
CA LYS A 67 33.50 20.38 -11.90
C LYS A 67 34.73 20.33 -11.03
N ARG A 68 34.64 20.81 -9.79
CA ARG A 68 35.76 20.85 -8.83
C ARG A 68 36.30 19.44 -8.54
N ARG A 69 35.41 18.47 -8.33
CA ARG A 69 35.82 17.10 -7.95
C ARG A 69 36.39 16.29 -9.10
N PHE A 70 35.83 16.43 -10.28
CA PHE A 70 36.16 15.60 -11.42
C PHE A 70 36.93 16.33 -12.54
N ASN A 71 37.19 17.61 -12.40
CA ASN A 71 37.88 18.41 -13.42
C ASN A 71 37.29 18.18 -14.82
N VAL A 72 36.00 18.46 -14.99
CA VAL A 72 35.26 18.29 -16.25
C VAL A 72 34.59 19.59 -16.66
N ASP A 73 34.41 19.82 -17.94
CA ASP A 73 33.65 20.94 -18.46
C ASP A 73 32.18 20.57 -18.59
N ILE A 74 31.33 21.18 -17.76
CA ILE A 74 29.87 20.92 -17.76
C ILE A 74 29.21 22.20 -18.26
N ARG A 75 28.46 22.10 -19.33
CA ARG A 75 27.72 23.21 -19.92
C ARG A 75 26.22 22.90 -19.84
N THR A 76 25.59 23.51 -18.87
CA THR A 76 24.12 23.51 -18.72
C THR A 76 23.51 24.54 -19.66
N LYS A 77 22.18 24.47 -19.89
CA LYS A 77 21.44 25.29 -20.86
C LYS A 77 22.10 25.27 -22.24
N SER A 78 22.68 24.14 -22.58
CA SER A 78 23.43 23.91 -23.82
C SER A 78 22.90 22.67 -24.53
N GLU A 79 22.11 22.89 -25.57
CA GLU A 79 21.43 21.82 -26.31
C GLU A 79 22.26 21.42 -27.52
N VAL A 80 22.60 20.14 -27.61
CA VAL A 80 23.17 19.58 -28.84
C VAL A 80 22.05 19.37 -29.85
N ILE A 81 22.10 20.11 -30.97
CA ILE A 81 21.06 20.10 -31.97
C ILE A 81 21.41 19.26 -33.21
N ASN A 82 22.67 18.92 -33.40
CA ASN A 82 23.11 18.07 -34.51
C ASN A 82 24.44 17.36 -34.20
N ILE A 83 24.70 16.23 -34.85
CA ILE A 83 25.96 15.47 -34.79
C ILE A 83 26.50 15.30 -36.21
N ASP A 84 27.62 15.93 -36.50
CA ASP A 84 28.38 15.76 -37.74
C ASP A 84 29.38 14.61 -37.54
N ARG A 85 28.96 13.41 -37.89
CA ARG A 85 29.76 12.17 -37.73
C ARG A 85 31.01 12.19 -38.60
N LYS A 86 30.96 12.84 -39.80
CA LYS A 86 32.08 12.89 -40.72
C LYS A 86 33.23 13.72 -40.16
N ASN A 87 32.92 14.86 -39.56
CA ASN A 87 33.89 15.78 -38.98
C ASN A 87 34.15 15.50 -37.51
N LYS A 88 33.41 14.57 -36.89
CA LYS A 88 33.41 14.28 -35.46
C LYS A 88 33.15 15.54 -34.62
N GLU A 89 32.07 16.25 -34.95
CA GLU A 89 31.68 17.46 -34.25
C GLU A 89 30.20 17.38 -33.80
N VAL A 90 29.90 17.99 -32.72
CA VAL A 90 28.52 18.29 -32.32
C VAL A 90 28.24 19.77 -32.49
N ILE A 91 27.04 20.09 -32.98
CA ILE A 91 26.54 21.47 -33.07
C ILE A 91 25.73 21.74 -31.82
N VAL A 92 26.15 22.74 -31.07
CA VAL A 92 25.60 23.08 -29.75
C VAL A 92 24.94 24.44 -29.84
N LYS A 93 23.70 24.54 -29.34
CA LYS A 93 22.99 25.80 -29.17
C LYS A 93 23.03 26.19 -27.68
N ASP A 94 23.60 27.34 -27.39
CA ASP A 94 23.50 27.98 -26.07
C ASP A 94 22.08 28.56 -25.90
N LEU A 95 21.31 28.02 -25.00
CA LEU A 95 19.91 28.42 -24.78
C LEU A 95 19.75 29.76 -24.08
N ASN A 96 20.82 30.31 -23.47
CA ASN A 96 20.79 31.65 -22.88
C ASN A 96 20.99 32.73 -23.95
N THR A 97 21.87 32.49 -24.91
CA THR A 97 22.26 33.48 -25.93
C THR A 97 21.66 33.21 -27.31
N GLY A 98 21.18 31.99 -27.54
CA GLY A 98 20.72 31.54 -28.82
C GLY A 98 21.83 31.24 -29.86
N LYS A 99 23.11 31.44 -29.47
CA LYS A 99 24.25 31.22 -30.36
C LYS A 99 24.51 29.73 -30.57
N GLU A 100 24.87 29.38 -31.80
CA GLU A 100 25.32 28.05 -32.16
C GLU A 100 26.83 28.01 -32.31
N TYR A 101 27.45 26.91 -31.88
CA TYR A 101 28.87 26.65 -32.04
C TYR A 101 29.13 25.17 -32.24
N ARG A 102 30.36 24.84 -32.64
CA ARG A 102 30.81 23.46 -32.89
C ARG A 102 31.77 23.01 -31.80
N GLU A 103 31.65 21.75 -31.39
CA GLU A 103 32.58 21.13 -30.46
C GLU A 103 33.02 19.76 -30.99
N LYS A 104 34.33 19.51 -31.01
CA LYS A 104 34.92 18.26 -31.49
C LYS A 104 34.86 17.17 -30.47
N TYR A 105 34.76 15.91 -30.90
CA TYR A 105 34.90 14.74 -30.04
C TYR A 105 35.78 13.66 -30.66
N ASP A 106 36.49 12.90 -29.84
CA ASP A 106 37.09 11.63 -30.23
C ASP A 106 36.11 10.47 -30.00
N LYS A 107 35.39 10.52 -28.87
CA LYS A 107 34.30 9.60 -28.52
C LYS A 107 33.11 10.39 -27.96
N LEU A 108 31.91 9.93 -28.30
CA LEU A 108 30.65 10.55 -27.95
C LEU A 108 29.76 9.56 -27.17
N ILE A 109 29.15 10.02 -26.11
CA ILE A 109 28.12 9.27 -25.35
C ILE A 109 26.78 9.99 -25.48
N LEU A 110 25.78 9.28 -25.96
CA LEU A 110 24.39 9.74 -26.02
C LEU A 110 23.63 9.22 -24.78
N SER A 111 23.20 10.12 -23.93
CA SER A 111 22.37 9.81 -22.74
C SER A 111 21.19 10.77 -22.62
N PRO A 112 20.40 10.99 -23.72
CA PRO A 112 19.35 12.00 -23.74
C PRO A 112 18.11 11.62 -22.92
N GLY A 113 18.00 10.37 -22.50
CA GLY A 113 16.88 9.84 -21.70
C GLY A 113 15.60 9.64 -22.51
N ALA A 114 14.48 9.87 -21.84
CA ALA A 114 13.13 9.75 -22.41
C ALA A 114 12.29 11.00 -22.07
N THR A 115 11.24 11.23 -22.87
CA THR A 115 10.32 12.37 -22.73
C THR A 115 8.91 11.86 -22.44
N PRO A 116 8.13 12.51 -21.55
CA PRO A 116 6.72 12.18 -21.33
C PRO A 116 5.93 12.22 -22.66
N VAL A 117 5.06 11.25 -22.83
CA VAL A 117 4.16 11.19 -23.98
C VAL A 117 3.09 12.27 -23.82
N LYS A 118 2.91 13.10 -24.84
CA LYS A 118 1.84 14.10 -24.93
C LYS A 118 1.08 13.86 -26.24
N PRO A 119 -0.03 13.11 -26.23
CA PRO A 119 -0.80 12.79 -27.43
C PRO A 119 -1.57 14.01 -27.94
N PRO A 120 -1.98 14.04 -29.19
CA PRO A 120 -2.71 15.17 -29.77
C PRO A 120 -4.20 15.16 -29.37
N ILE A 121 -4.47 15.26 -28.06
CA ILE A 121 -5.82 15.36 -27.50
C ILE A 121 -6.25 16.82 -27.52
N PRO A 122 -7.47 17.15 -27.99
CA PRO A 122 -7.99 18.52 -27.95
C PRO A 122 -7.93 19.11 -26.55
N GLY A 123 -7.40 20.33 -26.43
CA GLY A 123 -7.27 21.04 -25.14
C GLY A 123 -6.08 20.64 -24.28
N ILE A 124 -5.18 19.76 -24.74
CA ILE A 124 -4.04 19.25 -23.92
C ILE A 124 -3.02 20.33 -23.54
N ASP A 125 -3.02 21.47 -24.22
CA ASP A 125 -2.15 22.62 -23.95
C ASP A 125 -2.80 23.66 -23.05
N LEU A 126 -3.97 23.39 -22.50
CA LEU A 126 -4.62 24.26 -21.54
C LEU A 126 -3.77 24.44 -20.28
N PRO A 127 -3.85 25.62 -19.63
CA PRO A 127 -3.20 25.83 -18.33
C PRO A 127 -3.64 24.79 -17.31
N ASN A 128 -2.77 24.49 -16.35
CA ASN A 128 -2.99 23.52 -15.27
C ASN A 128 -3.00 22.04 -15.72
N ILE A 129 -2.58 21.76 -16.97
CA ILE A 129 -2.25 20.41 -17.42
C ILE A 129 -0.73 20.26 -17.41
N PHE A 130 -0.25 19.32 -16.61
CA PHE A 130 1.17 19.13 -16.30
C PHE A 130 1.68 17.78 -16.81
N THR A 131 2.96 17.74 -17.11
CA THR A 131 3.78 16.53 -17.19
C THR A 131 4.87 16.60 -16.15
N LEU A 132 5.41 15.47 -15.72
CA LEU A 132 6.52 15.42 -14.76
C LEU A 132 7.72 14.71 -15.38
N ARG A 133 8.81 15.45 -15.56
CA ARG A 133 10.06 14.93 -16.10
C ARG A 133 11.29 15.37 -15.30
N ASP A 134 11.37 16.67 -14.99
CA ASP A 134 12.56 17.32 -14.47
C ASP A 134 12.24 18.29 -13.31
N ILE A 135 13.25 18.96 -12.79
CA ILE A 135 13.11 19.92 -11.70
C ILE A 135 12.22 21.12 -12.08
N PRO A 136 12.35 21.75 -13.26
CA PRO A 136 11.42 22.78 -13.70
C PRO A 136 9.96 22.36 -13.73
N ASP A 137 9.66 21.15 -14.20
CA ASP A 137 8.29 20.60 -14.15
C ASP A 137 7.80 20.47 -12.71
N THR A 138 8.66 19.94 -11.85
CA THR A 138 8.40 19.77 -10.41
C THR A 138 8.12 21.09 -9.72
N ASP A 139 8.95 22.10 -9.98
CA ASP A 139 8.76 23.45 -9.44
C ASP A 139 7.43 24.05 -9.89
N ARG A 140 7.06 23.88 -11.17
CA ARG A 140 5.77 24.35 -11.69
C ARG A 140 4.58 23.69 -10.99
N ILE A 141 4.62 22.37 -10.83
CA ILE A 141 3.56 21.60 -10.16
C ILE A 141 3.50 21.99 -8.68
N ARG A 142 4.63 21.99 -7.97
CA ARG A 142 4.69 22.34 -6.55
C ARG A 142 4.21 23.77 -6.29
N ASN A 143 4.68 24.75 -7.08
CA ASN A 143 4.24 26.12 -6.97
C ASN A 143 2.74 26.26 -7.22
N PHE A 144 2.19 25.53 -8.20
CA PHE A 144 0.76 25.51 -8.43
C PHE A 144 0.00 24.97 -7.21
N VAL A 145 0.44 23.83 -6.64
CA VAL A 145 -0.16 23.22 -5.46
C VAL A 145 -0.08 24.17 -4.25
N ASP A 146 1.08 24.80 -4.03
CA ASP A 146 1.30 25.65 -2.87
C ASP A 146 0.52 26.98 -2.96
N THR A 147 0.42 27.56 -4.16
CA THR A 147 -0.22 28.87 -4.37
C THR A 147 -1.72 28.76 -4.57
N ASN A 148 -2.16 27.85 -5.46
CA ASN A 148 -3.56 27.74 -5.86
C ASN A 148 -4.39 26.84 -4.94
N LYS A 149 -3.71 25.99 -4.13
CA LYS A 149 -4.33 25.05 -3.18
C LYS A 149 -5.45 24.24 -3.83
N PRO A 150 -5.17 23.52 -4.91
CA PRO A 150 -6.19 22.77 -5.66
C PRO A 150 -6.88 21.79 -4.73
N LYS A 151 -8.16 21.57 -4.93
CA LYS A 151 -8.96 20.60 -4.16
C LYS A 151 -9.03 19.25 -4.86
N ARG A 152 -8.95 19.25 -6.19
CA ARG A 152 -9.10 18.06 -7.02
C ARG A 152 -8.00 18.00 -8.08
N ALA A 153 -7.47 16.79 -8.30
CA ALA A 153 -6.53 16.50 -9.35
C ALA A 153 -6.97 15.27 -10.14
N VAL A 154 -6.85 15.33 -11.45
CA VAL A 154 -6.99 14.15 -12.31
C VAL A 154 -5.61 13.71 -12.78
N ILE A 155 -5.30 12.43 -12.61
CA ILE A 155 -4.09 11.80 -13.11
C ILE A 155 -4.48 10.91 -14.28
N VAL A 156 -3.91 11.19 -15.45
CA VAL A 156 -4.13 10.40 -16.67
C VAL A 156 -2.96 9.44 -16.84
N GLY A 157 -3.25 8.15 -16.69
CA GLY A 157 -2.25 7.07 -16.67
C GLY A 157 -1.87 6.62 -15.27
N ALA A 158 -2.01 5.32 -15.01
CA ALA A 158 -1.82 4.68 -13.71
C ALA A 158 -0.56 3.81 -13.64
N GLY A 159 0.52 4.23 -14.31
CA GLY A 159 1.86 3.63 -14.16
C GLY A 159 2.56 4.07 -12.86
N PHE A 160 3.87 3.79 -12.74
CA PHE A 160 4.67 4.15 -11.56
C PHE A 160 4.51 5.64 -11.19
N ILE A 161 4.80 6.55 -12.12
CA ILE A 161 4.73 8.00 -11.89
C ILE A 161 3.31 8.43 -11.49
N GLY A 162 2.29 7.89 -12.17
CA GLY A 162 0.89 8.23 -11.89
C GLY A 162 0.47 7.85 -10.47
N LEU A 163 0.84 6.65 -10.02
CA LEU A 163 0.50 6.16 -8.67
C LEU A 163 1.31 6.88 -7.58
N GLU A 164 2.61 7.15 -7.80
CA GLU A 164 3.42 7.95 -6.89
C GLU A 164 2.87 9.38 -6.75
N MET A 165 2.45 9.99 -7.85
CA MET A 165 1.81 11.32 -7.81
C MET A 165 0.44 11.28 -7.15
N ALA A 166 -0.34 10.20 -7.34
CA ALA A 166 -1.62 10.03 -6.65
C ALA A 166 -1.45 10.03 -5.13
N GLU A 167 -0.49 9.26 -4.62
CA GLU A 167 -0.15 9.24 -3.20
C GLU A 167 0.29 10.63 -2.71
N ASN A 168 1.23 11.25 -3.43
CA ASN A 168 1.84 12.50 -2.99
C ASN A 168 0.86 13.70 -3.05
N LEU A 169 -0.04 13.75 -4.04
CA LEU A 169 -1.11 14.76 -4.06
C LEU A 169 -2.16 14.51 -2.98
N ALA A 170 -2.51 13.24 -2.74
CA ALA A 170 -3.41 12.88 -1.64
C ALA A 170 -2.84 13.26 -0.27
N HIS A 171 -1.52 13.11 -0.04
CA HIS A 171 -0.83 13.59 1.16
C HIS A 171 -0.96 15.11 1.34
N ARG A 172 -1.08 15.87 0.25
CA ARG A 172 -1.32 17.32 0.27
C ARG A 172 -2.80 17.67 0.51
N GLY A 173 -3.65 16.66 0.77
CA GLY A 173 -5.10 16.83 0.99
C GLY A 173 -5.91 17.07 -0.28
N ILE A 174 -5.37 16.76 -1.45
CA ILE A 174 -6.02 16.88 -2.75
C ILE A 174 -6.79 15.60 -3.04
N LEU A 175 -8.05 15.71 -3.45
CA LEU A 175 -8.84 14.57 -3.91
C LEU A 175 -8.34 14.15 -5.29
N VAL A 176 -7.93 12.89 -5.41
CA VAL A 176 -7.31 12.36 -6.62
C VAL A 176 -8.27 11.44 -7.35
N THR A 177 -8.42 11.67 -8.66
CA THR A 177 -9.08 10.76 -9.59
C THR A 177 -8.06 10.28 -10.62
N ILE A 178 -7.95 8.97 -10.82
CA ILE A 178 -7.08 8.35 -11.83
C ILE A 178 -7.93 7.93 -13.03
N VAL A 179 -7.45 8.21 -14.24
CA VAL A 179 -8.03 7.72 -15.50
C VAL A 179 -7.01 6.85 -16.21
N GLU A 180 -7.36 5.59 -16.48
CA GLU A 180 -6.48 4.61 -17.11
C GLU A 180 -7.19 3.97 -18.32
N ALA A 181 -6.55 4.03 -19.49
CA ALA A 181 -7.10 3.45 -20.71
C ALA A 181 -7.09 1.91 -20.69
N LEU A 182 -6.21 1.32 -19.92
CA LEU A 182 -6.10 -0.13 -19.75
C LEU A 182 -7.07 -0.63 -18.67
N GLU A 183 -7.18 -1.95 -18.60
CA GLU A 183 -8.07 -2.62 -17.64
C GLU A 183 -7.52 -2.66 -16.20
N GLN A 184 -6.30 -2.16 -15.99
CA GLN A 184 -5.64 -2.19 -14.67
C GLN A 184 -4.72 -1.01 -14.46
N VAL A 185 -4.52 -0.64 -13.21
CA VAL A 185 -3.40 0.20 -12.80
C VAL A 185 -2.10 -0.62 -12.80
N MET A 186 -0.95 0.02 -12.71
CA MET A 186 0.37 -0.62 -12.60
C MET A 186 0.58 -1.70 -13.68
N ASN A 187 0.50 -1.33 -14.95
CA ASN A 187 0.62 -2.29 -16.06
C ASN A 187 1.95 -3.08 -16.08
N ALA A 188 2.89 -2.74 -15.22
CA ALA A 188 4.14 -3.47 -15.03
C ALA A 188 3.96 -4.84 -14.34
N ILE A 189 2.81 -5.10 -13.68
CA ILE A 189 2.45 -6.37 -13.08
C ILE A 189 1.26 -7.01 -13.79
N ASP A 190 0.95 -8.26 -13.49
CA ASP A 190 -0.20 -8.95 -14.06
C ASP A 190 -1.52 -8.50 -13.41
N TYR A 191 -2.64 -8.75 -14.10
CA TYR A 191 -3.95 -8.27 -13.70
C TYR A 191 -4.37 -8.75 -12.30
N ASP A 192 -4.15 -10.03 -12.00
CA ASP A 192 -4.45 -10.61 -10.70
C ASP A 192 -3.72 -9.88 -9.55
N MET A 193 -2.47 -9.52 -9.75
CA MET A 193 -1.69 -8.76 -8.78
C MET A 193 -2.11 -7.29 -8.72
N ALA A 194 -2.50 -6.70 -9.86
CA ALA A 194 -2.97 -5.32 -9.92
C ALA A 194 -4.31 -5.11 -9.20
N THR A 195 -5.18 -6.15 -9.13
CA THR A 195 -6.44 -6.07 -8.40
C THR A 195 -6.27 -5.82 -6.90
N LEU A 196 -5.14 -6.26 -6.32
CA LEU A 196 -4.77 -5.92 -4.94
C LEU A 196 -4.48 -4.42 -4.77
N VAL A 197 -3.86 -3.82 -5.77
CA VAL A 197 -3.60 -2.38 -5.79
C VAL A 197 -4.91 -1.61 -5.96
N HIS A 198 -5.84 -2.09 -6.82
CA HIS A 198 -7.18 -1.50 -6.97
C HIS A 198 -7.93 -1.45 -5.64
N GLN A 199 -7.93 -2.56 -4.89
CA GLN A 199 -8.57 -2.59 -3.57
C GLN A 199 -7.92 -1.58 -2.62
N HIS A 200 -6.59 -1.51 -2.62
CA HIS A 200 -5.90 -0.58 -1.74
C HIS A 200 -6.21 0.88 -2.08
N LEU A 201 -6.24 1.26 -3.35
CA LEU A 201 -6.64 2.60 -3.80
C LEU A 201 -8.04 2.98 -3.32
N LYS A 202 -9.00 2.03 -3.37
CA LYS A 202 -10.35 2.23 -2.82
C LYS A 202 -10.33 2.57 -1.33
N THR A 203 -9.50 1.87 -0.54
CA THR A 203 -9.36 2.14 0.90
C THR A 203 -8.74 3.52 1.20
N LYS A 204 -8.02 4.09 0.22
CA LYS A 204 -7.41 5.42 0.31
C LYS A 204 -8.28 6.53 -0.27
N ASN A 205 -9.55 6.22 -0.61
CA ASN A 205 -10.48 7.17 -1.22
C ASN A 205 -9.94 7.79 -2.53
N VAL A 206 -9.13 7.03 -3.28
CA VAL A 206 -8.72 7.39 -4.62
C VAL A 206 -9.76 6.87 -5.60
N GLU A 207 -10.38 7.78 -6.30
CA GLU A 207 -11.30 7.44 -7.38
C GLU A 207 -10.50 7.02 -8.61
N PHE A 208 -10.92 5.96 -9.33
CA PHE A 208 -10.24 5.56 -10.55
C PHE A 208 -11.19 4.93 -11.56
N TYR A 209 -10.96 5.26 -12.84
CA TYR A 209 -11.69 4.76 -14.00
C TYR A 209 -10.73 3.97 -14.87
N LEU A 210 -11.07 2.70 -15.13
CA LEU A 210 -10.31 1.78 -15.97
C LEU A 210 -11.05 1.56 -17.30
N LYS A 211 -10.30 1.13 -18.34
CA LYS A 211 -10.83 0.96 -19.71
C LYS A 211 -11.49 2.24 -20.26
N ASP A 212 -11.03 3.39 -19.76
CA ASP A 212 -11.54 4.69 -20.19
C ASP A 212 -10.37 5.63 -20.48
N SER A 213 -10.46 6.36 -21.57
CA SER A 213 -9.41 7.26 -22.03
C SER A 213 -9.92 8.70 -22.06
N VAL A 214 -9.00 9.65 -22.00
CA VAL A 214 -9.36 11.06 -22.14
C VAL A 214 -9.58 11.38 -23.62
N ALA A 215 -10.75 11.92 -23.94
CA ALA A 215 -11.13 12.35 -25.30
C ALA A 215 -10.78 13.82 -25.55
N SER A 216 -10.97 14.69 -24.55
CA SER A 216 -10.64 16.13 -24.66
C SER A 216 -10.56 16.79 -23.30
N PHE A 217 -9.95 17.97 -23.29
CA PHE A 217 -9.94 18.88 -22.16
C PHE A 217 -10.66 20.19 -22.51
N GLU A 218 -11.44 20.70 -21.61
CA GLU A 218 -12.12 22.00 -21.74
C GLU A 218 -11.82 22.86 -20.51
N LYS A 219 -11.90 24.18 -20.67
CA LYS A 219 -11.74 25.13 -19.57
C LYS A 219 -13.09 25.72 -19.19
N THR A 220 -13.40 25.75 -17.91
CA THR A 220 -14.60 26.40 -17.39
C THR A 220 -14.38 27.90 -17.18
N GLU A 221 -15.46 28.66 -16.99
CA GLU A 221 -15.39 30.10 -16.72
C GLU A 221 -14.65 30.44 -15.40
N ASP A 222 -14.73 29.55 -14.40
CA ASP A 222 -14.05 29.68 -13.12
C ASP A 222 -12.61 29.12 -13.13
N ASN A 223 -12.01 28.98 -14.31
CA ASN A 223 -10.64 28.52 -14.53
C ASN A 223 -10.35 27.07 -14.11
N LYS A 224 -11.34 26.23 -13.92
CA LYS A 224 -11.17 24.78 -13.75
C LYS A 224 -11.06 24.09 -15.10
N LEU A 225 -10.71 22.83 -15.05
CA LEU A 225 -10.65 21.94 -16.22
C LEU A 225 -11.83 20.94 -16.17
N ILE A 226 -12.39 20.65 -17.34
CA ILE A 226 -13.27 19.52 -17.56
C ILE A 226 -12.48 18.49 -18.35
N VAL A 227 -12.34 17.30 -17.80
CA VAL A 227 -11.75 16.15 -18.47
C VAL A 227 -12.87 15.31 -19.03
N ASN A 228 -13.03 15.31 -20.36
CA ASN A 228 -14.04 14.51 -21.06
C ASN A 228 -13.45 13.12 -21.36
N LEU A 229 -14.10 12.07 -20.88
CA LEU A 229 -13.68 10.70 -21.12
C LEU A 229 -14.39 10.10 -22.34
N SER A 230 -13.79 9.06 -22.92
CA SER A 230 -14.34 8.33 -24.07
C SER A 230 -15.69 7.66 -23.77
N SER A 231 -15.95 7.33 -22.52
CA SER A 231 -17.26 6.83 -22.05
C SER A 231 -18.37 7.89 -22.05
N GLY A 232 -18.04 9.16 -22.31
CA GLY A 232 -18.96 10.30 -22.18
C GLY A 232 -19.00 10.93 -20.78
N ARG A 233 -18.25 10.38 -19.83
CA ARG A 233 -18.12 10.95 -18.48
C ARG A 233 -17.33 12.25 -18.52
N LYS A 234 -17.70 13.20 -17.64
CA LYS A 234 -17.02 14.47 -17.47
C LYS A 234 -16.54 14.62 -16.02
N ILE A 235 -15.26 14.96 -15.84
CA ILE A 235 -14.66 15.15 -14.52
C ILE A 235 -14.17 16.58 -14.41
N THR A 236 -14.73 17.34 -13.47
CA THR A 236 -14.27 18.69 -13.18
C THR A 236 -13.14 18.66 -12.16
N THR A 237 -12.02 19.32 -12.47
CA THR A 237 -10.82 19.31 -11.67
C THR A 237 -10.09 20.65 -11.70
N ASP A 238 -9.21 20.89 -10.72
CA ASP A 238 -8.38 22.09 -10.65
C ASP A 238 -7.07 21.93 -11.42
N MET A 239 -6.59 20.69 -11.54
CA MET A 239 -5.37 20.35 -12.27
C MET A 239 -5.42 18.95 -12.88
N VAL A 240 -4.61 18.74 -13.92
CA VAL A 240 -4.40 17.44 -14.57
C VAL A 240 -2.92 17.13 -14.62
N LEU A 241 -2.54 15.89 -14.32
CA LEU A 241 -1.21 15.34 -14.55
C LEU A 241 -1.27 14.26 -15.62
N LEU A 242 -0.49 14.40 -16.67
CA LEU A 242 -0.32 13.40 -17.72
C LEU A 242 0.84 12.47 -17.38
N SER A 243 0.58 11.20 -17.15
CA SER A 243 1.57 10.15 -16.85
C SER A 243 1.35 8.89 -17.68
N ILE A 244 1.01 9.06 -18.95
CA ILE A 244 0.66 8.01 -19.90
C ILE A 244 1.86 7.31 -20.55
N GLY A 245 3.03 7.41 -19.93
CA GLY A 245 4.27 6.78 -20.37
C GLY A 245 5.28 7.78 -20.93
N VAL A 246 6.41 7.22 -21.36
CA VAL A 246 7.55 7.97 -21.90
C VAL A 246 7.96 7.41 -23.26
N LYS A 247 8.55 8.25 -24.10
CA LYS A 247 9.17 7.85 -25.37
C LYS A 247 10.67 8.16 -25.33
N PRO A 248 11.52 7.31 -25.95
CA PRO A 248 12.96 7.56 -26.00
C PRO A 248 13.29 8.84 -26.79
N GLU A 249 14.26 9.61 -26.28
CA GLU A 249 14.79 10.80 -26.95
C GLU A 249 15.85 10.40 -27.99
N SER A 250 15.42 9.88 -29.13
CA SER A 250 16.31 9.37 -30.18
C SER A 250 16.37 10.26 -31.41
N LYS A 251 15.71 11.43 -31.40
CA LYS A 251 15.66 12.34 -32.56
C LYS A 251 17.06 12.70 -33.06
N LEU A 252 17.95 13.12 -32.14
CA LEU A 252 19.32 13.50 -32.44
C LEU A 252 20.11 12.34 -33.11
N ALA A 253 19.97 11.13 -32.60
CA ALA A 253 20.61 9.93 -33.13
C ALA A 253 20.09 9.61 -34.54
N LYS A 254 18.76 9.68 -34.73
CA LYS A 254 18.12 9.43 -36.03
C LYS A 254 18.55 10.44 -37.11
N GLU A 255 18.57 11.73 -36.76
CA GLU A 255 19.00 12.80 -37.67
C GLU A 255 20.49 12.69 -37.99
N ALA A 256 21.31 12.16 -37.09
CA ALA A 256 22.71 11.84 -37.35
C ALA A 256 22.90 10.55 -38.18
N GLY A 257 21.84 9.86 -38.60
CA GLY A 257 21.93 8.61 -39.36
C GLY A 257 22.40 7.41 -38.57
N LEU A 258 22.22 7.40 -37.24
CA LEU A 258 22.43 6.23 -36.42
C LEU A 258 21.21 5.30 -36.48
N GLU A 259 21.41 4.01 -36.28
CA GLU A 259 20.33 3.04 -36.29
C GLU A 259 19.39 3.22 -35.09
N VAL A 260 18.08 3.29 -35.41
CA VAL A 260 17.00 3.40 -34.43
C VAL A 260 15.97 2.31 -34.72
N GLY A 261 15.58 1.58 -33.66
CA GLY A 261 14.61 0.50 -33.75
C GLY A 261 13.17 0.98 -33.98
N GLU A 262 12.27 0.05 -34.28
CA GLU A 262 10.86 0.32 -34.60
C GLU A 262 10.13 1.09 -33.49
N ARG A 263 10.51 0.86 -32.24
CA ARG A 263 9.95 1.54 -31.05
C ARG A 263 10.61 2.87 -30.73
N GLY A 264 11.50 3.34 -31.61
CA GLY A 264 12.18 4.62 -31.48
C GLY A 264 13.42 4.60 -30.56
N HIS A 265 13.87 3.47 -30.06
CA HIS A 265 15.08 3.37 -29.24
C HIS A 265 16.34 3.30 -30.14
N ILE A 266 17.42 3.89 -29.66
CA ILE A 266 18.73 3.79 -30.33
C ILE A 266 19.23 2.35 -30.20
N ILE A 267 19.62 1.78 -31.34
CA ILE A 267 20.19 0.42 -31.40
C ILE A 267 21.63 0.47 -30.96
N VAL A 268 21.98 -0.41 -30.00
CA VAL A 268 23.37 -0.61 -29.56
C VAL A 268 23.76 -2.08 -29.59
N ASN A 269 25.05 -2.32 -29.71
CA ASN A 269 25.62 -3.64 -29.57
C ASN A 269 25.83 -3.99 -28.07
N GLU A 270 26.41 -5.15 -27.79
CA GLU A 270 26.66 -5.62 -26.41
C GLU A 270 27.70 -4.78 -25.63
N TYR A 271 28.44 -3.91 -26.31
CA TYR A 271 29.39 -2.97 -25.71
C TYR A 271 28.81 -1.54 -25.55
N LEU A 272 27.53 -1.37 -25.84
CA LEU A 272 26.81 -0.09 -25.84
C LEU A 272 27.24 0.88 -26.96
N GLN A 273 27.92 0.39 -28.01
CA GLN A 273 28.18 1.16 -29.20
C GLN A 273 26.97 1.19 -30.12
N THR A 274 26.74 2.32 -30.75
CA THR A 274 25.76 2.50 -31.83
C THR A 274 26.28 1.90 -33.17
N SER A 275 25.60 2.16 -34.26
CA SER A 275 26.10 1.83 -35.61
C SER A 275 27.40 2.60 -36.01
N ASP A 276 27.81 3.57 -35.20
CA ASP A 276 29.07 4.28 -35.29
C ASP A 276 30.01 3.86 -34.16
N PRO A 277 31.25 3.36 -34.44
CA PRO A 277 32.18 2.85 -33.42
C PRO A 277 32.73 3.92 -32.49
N ASP A 278 32.57 5.19 -32.81
CA ASP A 278 32.98 6.29 -31.95
C ASP A 278 31.85 6.87 -31.10
N ILE A 279 30.61 6.36 -31.30
CA ILE A 279 29.41 6.83 -30.60
C ILE A 279 28.79 5.71 -29.76
N TYR A 280 28.64 5.93 -28.48
CA TYR A 280 27.97 5.06 -27.52
C TYR A 280 26.61 5.66 -27.15
N ALA A 281 25.66 4.81 -26.78
CA ALA A 281 24.36 5.28 -26.25
C ALA A 281 23.96 4.47 -25.01
N ILE A 282 23.35 5.15 -24.05
CA ILE A 282 23.00 4.61 -22.73
C ILE A 282 21.68 5.20 -22.18
N GLY A 283 21.13 4.57 -21.17
CA GLY A 283 19.95 5.01 -20.43
C GLY A 283 18.66 4.71 -21.20
N ASP A 284 17.62 5.47 -20.89
CA ASP A 284 16.25 5.20 -21.35
C ASP A 284 16.05 5.33 -22.88
N ALA A 285 17.05 5.89 -23.56
CA ALA A 285 17.00 6.07 -25.01
C ALA A 285 17.36 4.82 -25.82
N ILE A 286 17.86 3.74 -25.20
CA ILE A 286 18.37 2.55 -25.90
C ILE A 286 17.48 1.32 -25.70
N GLU A 287 17.58 0.36 -26.63
CA GLU A 287 17.11 -1.00 -26.40
C GLU A 287 18.17 -1.84 -25.69
N VAL A 288 17.72 -2.68 -24.75
CA VAL A 288 18.59 -3.57 -23.99
C VAL A 288 18.11 -5.01 -24.05
N TYR A 289 19.05 -5.95 -23.95
CA TYR A 289 18.74 -7.37 -23.93
C TYR A 289 18.02 -7.75 -22.62
N HIS A 290 16.90 -8.49 -22.75
CA HIS A 290 16.19 -9.08 -21.63
C HIS A 290 16.48 -10.57 -21.56
N PRO A 291 17.21 -11.05 -20.53
CA PRO A 291 17.70 -12.43 -20.48
C PRO A 291 16.63 -13.52 -20.50
N VAL A 292 15.45 -13.25 -19.91
CA VAL A 292 14.36 -14.24 -19.83
C VAL A 292 13.72 -14.47 -21.20
N ILE A 293 13.33 -13.41 -21.88
CA ILE A 293 12.66 -13.50 -23.20
C ILE A 293 13.63 -13.53 -24.37
N LYS A 294 14.94 -13.34 -24.10
CA LYS A 294 16.03 -13.34 -25.10
C LYS A 294 15.81 -12.37 -26.26
N LYS A 295 15.19 -11.22 -26.00
CA LYS A 295 14.93 -10.17 -26.99
C LYS A 295 15.38 -8.81 -26.46
N LYS A 296 15.55 -7.84 -27.38
CA LYS A 296 15.82 -6.45 -27.02
C LYS A 296 14.51 -5.73 -26.71
N VAL A 297 14.49 -4.94 -25.63
CA VAL A 297 13.34 -4.16 -25.16
C VAL A 297 13.80 -2.83 -24.56
N GLY A 298 12.93 -1.84 -24.54
CA GLY A 298 13.15 -0.61 -23.77
C GLY A 298 12.78 -0.82 -22.30
N ILE A 299 13.70 -0.53 -21.40
CA ILE A 299 13.50 -0.60 -19.94
C ILE A 299 14.03 0.68 -19.30
N PRO A 300 13.20 1.71 -19.16
CA PRO A 300 13.60 3.01 -18.62
C PRO A 300 13.67 2.98 -17.09
N LEU A 301 14.81 2.53 -16.57
CA LEU A 301 15.08 2.42 -15.13
C LEU A 301 16.44 3.02 -14.78
N ALA A 302 16.56 3.59 -13.58
CA ALA A 302 17.75 4.28 -13.13
C ALA A 302 18.97 3.37 -12.98
N TRP A 303 18.80 2.14 -12.45
CA TRP A 303 19.92 1.20 -12.29
C TRP A 303 20.56 0.81 -13.63
N PRO A 304 19.81 0.37 -14.65
CA PRO A 304 20.39 0.10 -15.97
C PRO A 304 21.17 1.30 -16.53
N ALA A 305 20.62 2.50 -16.46
CA ALA A 305 21.29 3.71 -16.96
C ALA A 305 22.64 3.94 -16.27
N ASN A 306 22.70 3.82 -14.93
CA ASN A 306 23.94 3.97 -14.17
C ASN A 306 24.98 2.87 -14.50
N SER A 307 24.54 1.62 -14.60
CA SER A 307 25.40 0.47 -14.96
C SER A 307 25.95 0.63 -16.38
N GLN A 308 25.10 1.02 -17.34
CA GLN A 308 25.48 1.28 -18.71
C GLN A 308 26.50 2.41 -18.83
N GLY A 309 26.31 3.52 -18.07
CA GLY A 309 27.26 4.61 -18.03
C GLY A 309 28.66 4.15 -17.63
N ARG A 310 28.74 3.32 -16.60
CA ARG A 310 30.01 2.72 -16.15
C ARG A 310 30.65 1.81 -17.22
N ILE A 311 29.84 0.95 -17.85
CA ILE A 311 30.31 -0.01 -18.85
C ILE A 311 30.78 0.72 -20.14
N ALA A 312 30.03 1.72 -20.61
CA ALA A 312 30.39 2.52 -21.75
C ALA A 312 31.72 3.25 -21.54
N ALA A 313 31.92 3.84 -20.35
CA ALA A 313 33.18 4.48 -20.00
C ALA A 313 34.36 3.51 -19.99
N ASP A 314 34.19 2.31 -19.42
CA ASP A 314 35.22 1.27 -19.43
C ASP A 314 35.55 0.85 -20.87
N ASN A 315 34.53 0.66 -21.73
CA ASN A 315 34.73 0.27 -23.14
C ASN A 315 35.37 1.36 -24.00
N ILE A 316 35.10 2.63 -23.69
CA ILE A 316 35.73 3.77 -24.39
C ILE A 316 37.23 3.81 -24.10
N VAL A 317 37.62 3.62 -22.85
CA VAL A 317 39.03 3.77 -22.42
C VAL A 317 39.88 2.53 -22.70
N TYR A 318 39.32 1.35 -22.43
CA TYR A 318 40.08 0.09 -22.50
C TYR A 318 39.79 -0.74 -23.75
N GLY A 319 38.98 -0.22 -24.69
CA GLY A 319 38.41 -1.00 -25.77
C GLY A 319 37.22 -1.86 -25.31
N ASN A 320 36.52 -2.47 -26.22
CA ASN A 320 35.31 -3.25 -25.98
C ASN A 320 35.56 -4.53 -25.17
N THR A 321 35.93 -4.39 -23.92
CA THR A 321 36.27 -5.47 -23.01
C THR A 321 35.13 -5.92 -22.12
N ARG A 322 34.12 -5.08 -21.91
CA ARG A 322 33.02 -5.33 -20.97
C ARG A 322 31.66 -5.34 -21.66
N LYS A 323 31.03 -6.53 -21.75
CA LYS A 323 29.70 -6.68 -22.29
C LYS A 323 28.62 -6.24 -21.29
N TYR A 324 27.63 -5.52 -21.78
CA TYR A 324 26.41 -5.30 -21.02
C TYR A 324 25.48 -6.50 -21.20
N LYS A 325 25.22 -7.22 -20.12
CA LYS A 325 24.44 -8.48 -20.14
C LYS A 325 22.94 -8.28 -20.24
N GLY A 326 22.46 -7.02 -20.24
CA GLY A 326 21.04 -6.68 -20.27
C GLY A 326 20.46 -6.42 -18.88
N THR A 327 19.15 -6.44 -18.79
CA THR A 327 18.40 -6.26 -17.54
C THR A 327 17.09 -7.05 -17.56
N ILE A 328 16.64 -7.49 -16.40
CA ILE A 328 15.38 -8.21 -16.23
C ILE A 328 14.22 -7.30 -15.80
N GLY A 329 14.44 -5.99 -15.72
CA GLY A 329 13.39 -5.02 -15.39
C GLY A 329 12.91 -5.05 -13.96
N THR A 330 13.80 -5.33 -13.00
CA THR A 330 13.41 -5.30 -11.57
C THR A 330 12.99 -3.89 -11.18
N ALA A 331 11.76 -3.76 -10.67
CA ALA A 331 11.16 -2.49 -10.28
C ALA A 331 10.34 -2.62 -9.01
N ILE A 332 10.28 -1.55 -8.25
CA ILE A 332 9.52 -1.46 -7.00
C ILE A 332 8.90 -0.08 -6.87
N ALA A 333 7.70 0.00 -6.35
CA ALA A 333 7.03 1.25 -6.02
C ALA A 333 6.27 1.15 -4.71
N LYS A 334 6.18 2.27 -4.02
CA LYS A 334 5.27 2.47 -2.90
C LYS A 334 3.95 3.04 -3.44
N VAL A 335 2.83 2.46 -3.02
CA VAL A 335 1.50 2.95 -3.34
C VAL A 335 0.73 3.10 -2.02
N PHE A 336 0.76 4.27 -1.44
CA PHE A 336 0.30 4.56 -0.07
C PHE A 336 1.03 3.65 0.95
N ASP A 337 0.33 2.69 1.56
CA ASP A 337 0.93 1.83 2.58
C ASP A 337 1.44 0.51 2.03
N ILE A 338 1.11 0.17 0.78
CA ILE A 338 1.59 -1.06 0.16
C ILE A 338 2.80 -0.83 -0.73
N THR A 339 3.60 -1.86 -0.84
CA THR A 339 4.72 -1.95 -1.76
C THR A 339 4.37 -2.92 -2.88
N VAL A 340 4.63 -2.52 -4.12
CA VAL A 340 4.41 -3.31 -5.33
C VAL A 340 5.75 -3.52 -6.00
N ALA A 341 6.13 -4.77 -6.26
CA ALA A 341 7.41 -5.08 -6.87
C ALA A 341 7.29 -6.17 -7.95
N VAL A 342 8.17 -6.09 -8.95
CA VAL A 342 8.24 -7.01 -10.07
C VAL A 342 9.69 -7.26 -10.48
N ALA A 343 10.00 -8.49 -10.87
CA ALA A 343 11.27 -8.86 -11.48
C ALA A 343 11.05 -9.91 -12.59
N GLY A 344 11.78 -9.80 -13.68
CA GLY A 344 11.69 -10.73 -14.80
C GLY A 344 10.47 -10.52 -15.70
N ALA A 345 9.93 -11.59 -16.26
CA ALA A 345 8.84 -11.56 -17.21
C ALA A 345 7.47 -11.71 -16.52
N THR A 346 6.51 -10.92 -16.96
CA THR A 346 5.09 -11.09 -16.58
C THR A 346 4.41 -12.10 -17.47
N GLU A 347 3.23 -12.61 -17.06
CA GLU A 347 2.43 -13.48 -17.93
C GLU A 347 2.11 -12.81 -19.27
N LYS A 348 1.73 -11.54 -19.24
CA LYS A 348 1.44 -10.77 -20.46
C LYS A 348 2.61 -10.78 -21.42
N LEU A 349 3.83 -10.62 -20.90
CA LEU A 349 5.04 -10.64 -21.69
C LEU A 349 5.31 -12.04 -22.24
N LEU A 350 5.19 -13.08 -21.41
CA LEU A 350 5.41 -14.48 -21.83
C LEU A 350 4.37 -14.95 -22.85
N LYS A 351 3.08 -14.63 -22.64
CA LYS A 351 1.99 -14.91 -23.61
C LYS A 351 2.29 -14.27 -24.97
N ARG A 352 2.70 -12.98 -24.98
CA ARG A 352 3.05 -12.26 -26.21
C ARG A 352 4.24 -12.88 -26.94
N GLU A 353 5.23 -13.35 -26.19
CA GLU A 353 6.45 -13.94 -26.76
C GLU A 353 6.33 -15.44 -27.05
N GLY A 354 5.19 -16.07 -26.72
CA GLY A 354 4.94 -17.49 -26.93
C GLY A 354 5.79 -18.41 -26.07
N ILE A 355 6.23 -17.95 -24.91
CA ILE A 355 7.06 -18.70 -23.97
C ILE A 355 6.17 -19.47 -22.99
N PRO A 356 6.25 -20.83 -22.92
CA PRO A 356 5.49 -21.62 -21.98
C PRO A 356 5.84 -21.26 -20.53
N TYR A 357 4.82 -21.19 -19.68
CA TYR A 357 5.02 -20.88 -18.26
C TYR A 357 3.93 -21.53 -17.40
N LYS A 358 4.21 -21.66 -16.13
CA LYS A 358 3.27 -21.89 -15.03
C LYS A 358 3.48 -20.82 -13.97
N TYR A 359 2.50 -20.59 -13.12
CA TYR A 359 2.68 -19.74 -11.96
C TYR A 359 1.94 -20.27 -10.74
N ILE A 360 2.40 -19.84 -9.58
CA ILE A 360 1.71 -20.02 -8.31
C ILE A 360 1.53 -18.68 -7.62
N ILE A 361 0.48 -18.60 -6.79
CA ILE A 361 0.25 -17.45 -5.89
C ILE A 361 0.17 -17.97 -4.48
N ILE A 362 0.94 -17.34 -3.58
CA ILE A 362 0.95 -17.62 -2.14
C ILE A 362 0.79 -16.35 -1.32
N HIS A 363 0.36 -16.50 -0.06
CA HIS A 363 0.14 -15.37 0.85
C HIS A 363 0.90 -15.55 2.17
N PRO A 364 2.21 -15.56 2.18
CA PRO A 364 3.00 -15.65 3.40
C PRO A 364 2.98 -14.34 4.18
N SER A 365 3.28 -14.41 5.47
CA SER A 365 3.62 -13.23 6.26
C SER A 365 5.07 -12.82 6.04
N HIS A 366 5.37 -11.53 6.17
CA HIS A 366 6.72 -11.00 5.97
C HIS A 366 7.72 -11.46 7.05
N HIS A 367 7.24 -11.81 8.22
CA HIS A 367 8.00 -12.47 9.29
C HIS A 367 7.14 -13.49 10.04
N ALA A 368 7.68 -14.09 11.09
CA ALA A 368 7.02 -15.12 11.89
C ALA A 368 5.69 -14.64 12.47
N GLY A 369 4.60 -15.36 12.20
CA GLY A 369 3.24 -14.94 12.58
C GLY A 369 2.99 -14.86 14.08
N TYR A 370 3.83 -15.50 14.90
CA TYR A 370 3.78 -15.39 16.36
C TYR A 370 4.53 -14.16 16.91
N TYR A 371 5.29 -13.46 16.06
CA TYR A 371 5.92 -12.20 16.41
C TYR A 371 4.98 -11.03 16.07
N PRO A 372 4.87 -10.00 16.93
CA PRO A 372 3.92 -8.90 16.73
C PRO A 372 4.08 -8.19 15.37
N ASN A 373 2.96 -7.72 14.82
CA ASN A 373 2.87 -6.95 13.58
C ASN A 373 3.24 -7.74 12.31
N ALA A 374 3.04 -9.06 12.30
CA ALA A 374 3.18 -9.86 11.09
C ALA A 374 2.12 -9.46 10.06
N LEU A 375 2.57 -8.92 8.93
CA LEU A 375 1.70 -8.49 7.83
C LEU A 375 1.82 -9.43 6.63
N PRO A 376 0.71 -9.77 5.97
CA PRO A 376 0.74 -10.64 4.82
C PRO A 376 1.27 -9.92 3.58
N MET A 377 1.92 -10.68 2.69
CA MET A 377 2.21 -10.30 1.32
C MET A 377 1.59 -11.31 0.36
N THR A 378 1.29 -10.89 -0.86
CA THR A 378 0.92 -11.78 -1.95
C THR A 378 2.09 -11.90 -2.89
N LEU A 379 2.59 -13.11 -3.12
CA LEU A 379 3.71 -13.40 -3.97
C LEU A 379 3.26 -14.32 -5.11
N LYS A 380 3.47 -13.87 -6.35
CA LYS A 380 3.30 -14.63 -7.58
C LYS A 380 4.68 -15.02 -8.12
N LEU A 381 4.91 -16.31 -8.30
CA LEU A 381 6.14 -16.85 -8.90
C LEU A 381 5.79 -17.49 -10.23
N ILE A 382 6.49 -17.09 -11.30
CA ILE A 382 6.30 -17.58 -12.66
C ILE A 382 7.54 -18.39 -13.06
N PHE A 383 7.33 -19.58 -13.58
CA PHE A 383 8.43 -20.50 -13.91
C PHE A 383 8.14 -21.34 -15.16
N SER A 384 9.17 -21.85 -15.76
CA SER A 384 9.14 -22.75 -16.91
C SER A 384 8.55 -24.11 -16.51
N PRO A 385 7.58 -24.65 -17.25
CA PRO A 385 7.03 -25.99 -16.98
C PRO A 385 8.01 -27.11 -17.29
N ASP A 386 9.04 -26.87 -18.11
CA ASP A 386 9.94 -27.90 -18.63
C ASP A 386 11.11 -28.15 -17.66
N ASP A 387 11.77 -27.10 -17.22
CA ASP A 387 13.01 -27.16 -16.43
C ASP A 387 12.93 -26.44 -15.08
N GLY A 388 11.81 -25.83 -14.77
CA GLY A 388 11.59 -25.13 -13.51
C GLY A 388 12.32 -23.79 -13.38
N LYS A 389 12.98 -23.30 -14.45
CA LYS A 389 13.63 -21.99 -14.42
C LYS A 389 12.67 -20.90 -14.02
N ILE A 390 13.11 -20.01 -13.14
CA ILE A 390 12.33 -18.85 -12.70
C ILE A 390 12.32 -17.83 -13.83
N LEU A 391 11.13 -17.49 -14.31
CA LEU A 391 10.92 -16.55 -15.39
C LEU A 391 10.55 -15.16 -14.89
N GLY A 392 9.83 -15.09 -13.77
CA GLY A 392 9.37 -13.84 -13.21
C GLY A 392 8.81 -13.98 -11.81
N ALA A 393 8.71 -12.85 -11.11
CA ALA A 393 8.11 -12.74 -9.80
C ALA A 393 7.43 -11.39 -9.60
N GLN A 394 6.33 -11.39 -8.87
CA GLN A 394 5.59 -10.18 -8.49
C GLN A 394 5.18 -10.29 -7.04
N ILE A 395 5.30 -9.20 -6.30
CA ILE A 395 4.93 -9.16 -4.88
C ILE A 395 4.15 -7.88 -4.59
N VAL A 396 3.04 -8.03 -3.88
CA VAL A 396 2.25 -6.92 -3.32
C VAL A 396 2.09 -7.16 -1.83
N GLY A 397 2.47 -6.21 -1.00
CA GLY A 397 2.39 -6.34 0.45
C GLY A 397 2.77 -5.05 1.17
N TYR A 398 2.69 -5.07 2.50
CA TYR A 398 3.02 -3.89 3.31
C TYR A 398 4.51 -3.79 3.62
N GLU A 399 5.12 -4.88 4.07
CA GLU A 399 6.52 -4.92 4.50
C GLU A 399 7.25 -6.15 3.95
N GLY A 400 8.57 -6.06 3.84
CA GLY A 400 9.46 -7.16 3.44
C GLY A 400 9.34 -7.58 1.98
N VAL A 401 8.65 -6.80 1.14
CA VAL A 401 8.53 -6.99 -0.30
C VAL A 401 9.88 -6.77 -0.99
N ASP A 402 10.57 -5.70 -0.61
CA ASP A 402 11.90 -5.31 -1.10
C ASP A 402 12.92 -6.44 -0.93
N LYS A 403 13.01 -7.00 0.28
CA LYS A 403 13.90 -8.13 0.58
C LYS A 403 13.67 -9.32 -0.37
N ARG A 404 12.40 -9.69 -0.61
CA ARG A 404 12.06 -10.90 -1.37
C ARG A 404 12.18 -10.70 -2.87
N ILE A 405 11.80 -9.52 -3.36
CA ILE A 405 11.95 -9.26 -4.80
C ILE A 405 13.43 -9.20 -5.20
N ASP A 406 14.32 -8.70 -4.36
CA ASP A 406 15.75 -8.67 -4.63
C ASP A 406 16.36 -10.08 -4.66
N VAL A 407 15.93 -10.97 -3.76
CA VAL A 407 16.35 -12.38 -3.80
C VAL A 407 15.84 -13.05 -5.08
N LEU A 408 14.56 -12.87 -5.42
CA LEU A 408 13.98 -13.45 -6.63
C LEU A 408 14.59 -12.86 -7.90
N SER A 409 14.86 -11.56 -7.92
CA SER A 409 15.59 -10.89 -9.01
C SER A 409 16.99 -11.50 -9.20
N THR A 410 17.70 -11.76 -8.11
CA THR A 410 19.01 -12.41 -8.13
C THR A 410 18.90 -13.84 -8.66
N ALA A 411 17.90 -14.59 -8.21
CA ALA A 411 17.64 -15.96 -8.67
C ALA A 411 17.34 -16.01 -10.18
N ILE A 412 16.47 -15.11 -10.68
CA ILE A 412 16.17 -14.99 -12.12
C ILE A 412 17.45 -14.64 -12.91
N TRP A 413 18.21 -13.67 -12.42
CA TRP A 413 19.46 -13.25 -13.07
C TRP A 413 20.50 -14.36 -13.12
N ALA A 414 20.58 -15.16 -12.08
CA ALA A 414 21.48 -16.32 -12.01
C ALA A 414 20.98 -17.54 -12.82
N GLY A 415 19.75 -17.50 -13.35
CA GLY A 415 19.14 -18.61 -14.09
C GLY A 415 18.75 -19.79 -13.18
N MET A 416 18.46 -19.52 -11.92
CA MET A 416 18.06 -20.53 -10.93
C MET A 416 16.69 -21.11 -11.25
N THR A 417 16.42 -22.27 -10.68
CA THR A 417 15.18 -23.02 -10.80
C THR A 417 14.35 -22.93 -9.52
N VAL A 418 13.12 -23.43 -9.58
CA VAL A 418 12.26 -23.54 -8.38
C VAL A 418 12.86 -24.48 -7.33
N PHE A 419 13.68 -25.46 -7.74
CA PHE A 419 14.39 -26.38 -6.84
C PHE A 419 15.46 -25.64 -6.05
N ASP A 420 16.21 -24.76 -6.72
CA ASP A 420 17.24 -23.97 -6.04
C ASP A 420 16.63 -23.07 -4.95
N LEU A 421 15.39 -22.54 -5.16
CA LEU A 421 14.70 -21.73 -4.15
C LEU A 421 14.39 -22.50 -2.87
N THR A 422 14.23 -23.83 -2.95
CA THR A 422 13.96 -24.66 -1.77
C THR A 422 15.19 -24.78 -0.87
N ASP A 423 16.39 -24.66 -1.44
CA ASP A 423 17.69 -24.86 -0.79
C ASP A 423 18.35 -23.54 -0.35
N LEU A 424 17.78 -22.39 -0.73
CA LEU A 424 18.33 -21.09 -0.33
C LEU A 424 18.31 -20.92 1.20
N ASP A 425 19.48 -20.62 1.75
CA ASP A 425 19.66 -20.30 3.17
C ASP A 425 19.41 -18.81 3.42
N HIS A 426 18.27 -18.52 4.03
CA HIS A 426 17.87 -17.16 4.35
C HIS A 426 18.16 -16.78 5.80
N ALA A 427 18.60 -15.55 6.02
CA ALA A 427 18.75 -15.01 7.37
C ALA A 427 17.40 -15.03 8.10
N TYR A 428 17.36 -15.72 9.23
CA TYR A 428 16.17 -15.87 10.05
C TYR A 428 16.37 -15.40 11.49
N ALA A 429 15.48 -14.57 11.92
CA ALA A 429 15.06 -14.40 13.31
C ALA A 429 13.61 -13.88 13.28
N PRO A 430 12.79 -14.10 14.32
CA PRO A 430 11.35 -13.79 14.31
C PRO A 430 10.97 -12.40 13.78
N PRO A 431 11.70 -11.30 14.09
CA PRO A 431 11.37 -9.96 13.57
C PRO A 431 11.62 -9.76 12.07
N TYR A 432 12.42 -10.63 11.41
CA TYR A 432 12.90 -10.40 10.05
C TYR A 432 12.35 -11.37 9.02
N SER A 433 12.00 -12.59 9.44
CA SER A 433 11.47 -13.62 8.55
C SER A 433 10.74 -14.71 9.33
N SER A 434 10.25 -15.72 8.60
CA SER A 434 9.87 -17.02 9.14
C SER A 434 11.01 -18.01 8.91
N ALA A 435 11.05 -19.11 9.66
CA ALA A 435 12.05 -20.17 9.45
C ALA A 435 11.99 -20.76 8.02
N LYS A 436 10.79 -20.71 7.40
CA LYS A 436 10.60 -20.90 5.97
C LYS A 436 10.29 -19.55 5.37
N ASP A 437 11.29 -18.90 4.75
CA ASP A 437 11.10 -17.59 4.13
C ASP A 437 10.04 -17.68 3.02
N PRO A 438 9.27 -16.60 2.74
CA PRO A 438 8.38 -16.54 1.59
C PRO A 438 8.96 -17.04 0.27
N VAL A 439 10.25 -16.84 0.02
CA VAL A 439 10.94 -17.34 -1.17
C VAL A 439 11.04 -18.87 -1.16
N ASN A 440 11.44 -19.48 -0.03
CA ASN A 440 11.46 -20.94 0.09
C ASN A 440 10.03 -21.52 -0.05
N LEU A 441 9.03 -20.88 0.57
CA LEU A 441 7.63 -21.33 0.45
C LEU A 441 7.15 -21.32 -1.01
N ALA A 442 7.52 -20.29 -1.77
CA ALA A 442 7.21 -20.24 -3.20
C ALA A 442 7.90 -21.37 -3.96
N GLY A 443 9.17 -21.64 -3.64
CA GLY A 443 9.92 -22.78 -4.17
C GLY A 443 9.23 -24.12 -3.90
N TYR A 444 8.85 -24.40 -2.66
CA TYR A 444 8.15 -25.65 -2.29
C TYR A 444 6.83 -25.85 -3.02
N VAL A 445 6.03 -24.78 -3.16
CA VAL A 445 4.76 -24.89 -3.87
C VAL A 445 4.99 -25.12 -5.37
N ALA A 446 5.91 -24.38 -5.98
CA ALA A 446 6.25 -24.52 -7.40
C ALA A 446 6.89 -25.89 -7.71
N GLU A 447 7.78 -26.39 -6.84
CA GLU A 447 8.33 -27.73 -6.93
C GLU A 447 7.24 -28.80 -6.92
N ASN A 448 6.28 -28.72 -6.00
CA ASN A 448 5.17 -29.67 -5.94
C ASN A 448 4.34 -29.66 -7.23
N VAL A 449 4.16 -28.50 -7.86
CA VAL A 449 3.47 -28.37 -9.15
C VAL A 449 4.29 -29.01 -10.28
N LEU A 450 5.59 -28.74 -10.32
CA LEU A 450 6.48 -29.23 -11.37
C LEU A 450 6.65 -30.75 -11.32
N LEU A 451 6.77 -31.30 -10.12
CA LEU A 451 6.89 -32.75 -9.90
C LEU A 451 5.53 -33.50 -9.98
N GLY A 452 4.45 -32.84 -10.35
CA GLY A 452 3.11 -33.46 -10.41
C GLY A 452 2.53 -33.90 -9.07
N LYS A 453 3.17 -33.51 -7.95
CA LYS A 453 2.65 -33.78 -6.59
C LYS A 453 1.39 -32.97 -6.28
N GLN A 454 1.18 -31.89 -7.03
CA GLN A 454 0.02 -31.00 -6.92
C GLN A 454 -0.37 -30.48 -8.31
N LYS A 455 -1.60 -30.69 -8.71
CA LYS A 455 -2.20 -29.96 -9.84
C LYS A 455 -2.76 -28.64 -9.31
N ILE A 456 -2.66 -27.57 -10.08
CA ILE A 456 -3.24 -26.28 -9.74
C ILE A 456 -4.23 -25.84 -10.80
N ILE A 457 -5.14 -24.96 -10.40
CA ILE A 457 -6.02 -24.22 -11.30
C ILE A 457 -5.97 -22.74 -10.94
N THR A 458 -5.93 -21.88 -11.94
CA THR A 458 -5.91 -20.43 -11.80
C THR A 458 -7.32 -19.85 -11.77
N VAL A 459 -7.46 -18.56 -11.39
CA VAL A 459 -8.77 -17.88 -11.43
C VAL A 459 -9.30 -17.82 -12.86
N GLU A 460 -8.46 -17.48 -13.85
CA GLU A 460 -8.83 -17.40 -15.26
C GLU A 460 -9.34 -18.76 -15.77
N GLU A 461 -8.61 -19.84 -15.47
CA GLU A 461 -9.02 -21.19 -15.84
C GLU A 461 -10.32 -21.62 -15.16
N LEU A 462 -10.51 -21.28 -13.87
CA LEU A 462 -11.73 -21.60 -13.14
C LEU A 462 -12.95 -20.86 -13.70
N LEU A 463 -12.81 -19.58 -14.01
CA LEU A 463 -13.90 -18.76 -14.56
C LEU A 463 -14.30 -19.20 -15.97
N ASN A 464 -13.34 -19.68 -16.77
CA ASN A 464 -13.56 -20.16 -18.13
C ASN A 464 -13.91 -21.67 -18.21
N SER A 465 -13.93 -22.38 -17.09
CA SER A 465 -14.21 -23.81 -17.07
C SER A 465 -15.70 -24.11 -17.15
N ASP A 466 -16.05 -25.21 -17.82
CA ASP A 466 -17.41 -25.77 -17.80
C ASP A 466 -17.76 -26.31 -16.40
N ARG A 467 -18.68 -25.63 -15.73
CA ARG A 467 -19.11 -25.93 -14.37
C ARG A 467 -19.87 -27.26 -14.22
N SER A 468 -20.40 -27.81 -15.30
CA SER A 468 -21.20 -29.07 -15.25
C SER A 468 -20.35 -30.28 -14.84
N ASN A 469 -19.05 -30.27 -15.19
CA ASN A 469 -18.11 -31.37 -14.93
C ASN A 469 -17.14 -31.07 -13.79
N ILE A 470 -17.43 -30.08 -12.97
CA ILE A 470 -16.55 -29.65 -11.86
C ILE A 470 -17.28 -29.86 -10.53
N PHE A 471 -16.54 -30.30 -9.52
CA PHE A 471 -16.97 -30.34 -8.13
C PHE A 471 -16.04 -29.49 -7.30
N ILE A 472 -16.55 -28.38 -6.75
CA ILE A 472 -15.76 -27.43 -6.01
C ILE A 472 -15.95 -27.68 -4.51
N ILE A 473 -14.84 -27.80 -3.78
CA ILE A 473 -14.84 -28.05 -2.35
C ILE A 473 -14.19 -26.84 -1.65
N ASP A 474 -14.98 -26.16 -0.82
CA ASP A 474 -14.45 -25.20 0.16
C ASP A 474 -14.00 -25.95 1.40
N VAL A 475 -12.69 -25.97 1.66
CA VAL A 475 -12.14 -26.66 2.83
C VAL A 475 -11.92 -25.75 4.03
N ARG A 476 -12.51 -24.57 4.02
CA ARG A 476 -12.54 -23.65 5.15
C ARG A 476 -13.58 -24.08 6.19
N THR A 477 -13.58 -23.38 7.34
CA THR A 477 -14.62 -23.59 8.33
C THR A 477 -16.01 -23.21 7.81
N PRO A 478 -17.11 -23.73 8.38
CA PRO A 478 -18.47 -23.31 8.02
C PRO A 478 -18.69 -21.80 8.13
N ASP A 479 -18.11 -21.16 9.14
CA ASP A 479 -18.24 -19.71 9.33
C ASP A 479 -17.53 -18.92 8.20
N GLU A 480 -16.33 -19.34 7.81
CA GLU A 480 -15.63 -18.73 6.65
C GLU A 480 -16.43 -18.92 5.35
N TYR A 481 -17.09 -20.06 5.18
CA TYR A 481 -17.93 -20.35 4.01
C TYR A 481 -19.17 -19.45 3.98
N GLN A 482 -19.81 -19.24 5.12
CA GLN A 482 -20.99 -18.36 5.22
C GLN A 482 -20.68 -16.89 4.95
N LEU A 483 -19.49 -16.44 5.28
CA LEU A 483 -19.04 -15.06 5.00
C LEU A 483 -18.83 -14.77 3.51
N GLY A 484 -18.72 -15.82 2.70
CA GLY A 484 -18.59 -15.74 1.24
C GLY A 484 -17.85 -16.97 0.71
N HIS A 485 -18.25 -17.47 -0.45
CA HIS A 485 -17.68 -18.65 -1.08
C HIS A 485 -17.80 -18.57 -2.62
N ILE A 486 -17.16 -19.51 -3.30
CA ILE A 486 -17.29 -19.64 -4.76
C ILE A 486 -18.64 -20.29 -5.07
N ASP A 487 -19.42 -19.69 -5.95
CA ASP A 487 -20.73 -20.19 -6.33
C ASP A 487 -20.68 -21.66 -6.76
N GLY A 488 -21.57 -22.47 -6.18
CA GLY A 488 -21.65 -23.91 -6.41
C GLY A 488 -20.62 -24.73 -5.62
N ALA A 489 -19.84 -24.14 -4.74
CA ALA A 489 -18.93 -24.88 -3.87
C ALA A 489 -19.68 -25.59 -2.74
N VAL A 490 -19.19 -26.77 -2.38
CA VAL A 490 -19.66 -27.55 -1.22
C VAL A 490 -18.65 -27.36 -0.09
N ASN A 491 -19.12 -26.97 1.10
CA ASN A 491 -18.23 -26.85 2.25
C ASN A 491 -17.96 -28.22 2.90
N ILE A 492 -16.71 -28.63 2.87
CA ILE A 492 -16.21 -29.81 3.59
C ILE A 492 -14.87 -29.38 4.24
N PRO A 493 -14.87 -28.98 5.52
CA PRO A 493 -13.66 -28.55 6.21
C PRO A 493 -12.52 -29.57 6.07
N VAL A 494 -11.29 -29.11 5.96
CA VAL A 494 -10.11 -29.96 5.70
C VAL A 494 -9.99 -31.13 6.68
N ASP A 495 -10.35 -30.92 7.94
CA ASP A 495 -10.27 -31.94 8.98
C ASP A 495 -11.36 -33.01 8.82
N GLU A 496 -12.43 -32.70 8.10
CA GLU A 496 -13.57 -33.61 7.84
C GLU A 496 -13.47 -34.34 6.50
N ILE A 497 -12.54 -33.98 5.63
CA ILE A 497 -12.39 -34.58 4.28
C ILE A 497 -12.34 -36.13 4.36
N ARG A 498 -11.55 -36.67 5.28
CA ARG A 498 -11.37 -38.16 5.43
C ARG A 498 -12.68 -38.89 5.73
N ASN A 499 -13.58 -38.23 6.45
CA ASN A 499 -14.87 -38.80 6.84
C ASN A 499 -15.96 -38.62 5.77
N ASN A 500 -15.67 -37.79 4.75
CA ASN A 500 -16.63 -37.43 3.70
C ASN A 500 -16.19 -37.87 2.29
N LEU A 501 -15.21 -38.75 2.18
CA LEU A 501 -14.70 -39.22 0.88
C LEU A 501 -15.79 -39.84 -0.01
N ASN A 502 -16.77 -40.50 0.59
CA ASN A 502 -17.91 -41.13 -0.11
C ASN A 502 -18.92 -40.12 -0.70
N LYS A 503 -18.87 -38.87 -0.29
CA LYS A 503 -19.70 -37.77 -0.81
C LYS A 503 -19.06 -37.04 -1.97
N ILE A 504 -17.80 -37.31 -2.27
CA ILE A 504 -17.03 -36.65 -3.31
C ILE A 504 -17.08 -37.52 -4.58
N PRO A 505 -17.56 -36.98 -5.71
CA PRO A 505 -17.68 -37.74 -6.97
C PRO A 505 -16.27 -38.03 -7.55
N LYS A 506 -16.02 -39.26 -7.98
CA LYS A 506 -14.74 -39.66 -8.57
C LYS A 506 -14.63 -39.39 -10.06
N ASP A 507 -15.75 -39.20 -10.72
CA ASP A 507 -15.90 -38.97 -12.15
C ASP A 507 -15.84 -37.49 -12.57
N LYS A 508 -15.68 -36.57 -11.60
CA LYS A 508 -15.61 -35.15 -11.86
C LYS A 508 -14.21 -34.56 -11.59
N LYS A 509 -13.91 -33.46 -12.24
CA LYS A 509 -12.78 -32.63 -11.89
C LYS A 509 -13.04 -31.95 -10.54
N ILE A 510 -12.22 -32.25 -9.55
CA ILE A 510 -12.33 -31.71 -8.19
C ILE A 510 -11.44 -30.51 -8.03
N ILE A 511 -12.01 -29.42 -7.56
CA ILE A 511 -11.26 -28.19 -7.24
C ILE A 511 -11.41 -27.95 -5.75
N THR A 512 -10.30 -27.95 -5.02
CA THR A 512 -10.28 -27.57 -3.62
C THR A 512 -9.74 -26.16 -3.45
N TYR A 513 -10.34 -25.39 -2.55
CA TYR A 513 -9.81 -24.11 -2.15
C TYR A 513 -9.98 -23.84 -0.66
N CYS A 514 -9.09 -22.99 -0.12
CA CYS A 514 -9.26 -22.37 1.18
C CYS A 514 -8.99 -20.86 1.08
N GLY A 515 -8.78 -20.17 2.17
CA GLY A 515 -8.48 -18.73 2.13
C GLY A 515 -7.23 -18.38 1.33
N VAL A 516 -6.13 -19.17 1.47
CA VAL A 516 -4.80 -18.85 0.95
C VAL A 516 -4.04 -20.00 0.27
N GLY A 517 -4.61 -21.21 0.19
CA GLY A 517 -4.08 -22.35 -0.56
C GLY A 517 -3.57 -23.54 0.27
N LEU A 518 -3.09 -23.36 1.52
CA LEU A 518 -2.46 -24.43 2.30
C LEU A 518 -3.42 -25.56 2.72
N ARG A 519 -4.57 -25.24 3.31
CA ARG A 519 -5.59 -26.24 3.69
C ARG A 519 -6.09 -26.98 2.46
N ALA A 520 -6.23 -26.29 1.33
CA ALA A 520 -6.61 -26.88 0.06
C ALA A 520 -5.55 -27.87 -0.47
N TYR A 521 -4.26 -27.53 -0.34
CA TYR A 521 -3.19 -28.47 -0.66
C TYR A 521 -3.26 -29.74 0.18
N ILE A 522 -3.49 -29.63 1.49
CA ILE A 522 -3.66 -30.79 2.37
C ILE A 522 -4.83 -31.65 1.90
N ALA A 523 -5.96 -31.02 1.60
CA ALA A 523 -7.13 -31.72 1.05
C ALA A 523 -6.83 -32.44 -0.28
N CYS A 524 -6.13 -31.80 -1.21
CA CYS A 524 -5.66 -32.44 -2.44
C CYS A 524 -4.82 -33.70 -2.15
N ARG A 525 -3.88 -33.61 -1.20
CA ARG A 525 -3.02 -34.76 -0.84
C ARG A 525 -3.81 -35.92 -0.24
N ILE A 526 -4.83 -35.60 0.58
CA ILE A 526 -5.73 -36.60 1.12
C ILE A 526 -6.50 -37.29 -0.01
N LEU A 527 -7.07 -36.52 -0.93
CA LEU A 527 -7.83 -37.03 -2.05
C LEU A 527 -7.01 -37.91 -3.00
N TYR A 528 -5.81 -37.42 -3.41
CA TYR A 528 -4.89 -38.22 -4.24
C TYR A 528 -4.58 -39.59 -3.63
N GLN A 529 -4.29 -39.64 -2.33
CA GLN A 529 -3.94 -40.87 -1.63
C GLN A 529 -5.14 -41.81 -1.42
N ASN A 530 -6.37 -41.32 -1.69
CA ASN A 530 -7.61 -42.09 -1.67
C ASN A 530 -8.18 -42.38 -3.07
N GLY A 531 -7.33 -42.28 -4.12
CA GLY A 531 -7.65 -42.70 -5.48
C GLY A 531 -8.49 -41.70 -6.28
N PHE A 532 -8.41 -40.41 -5.95
CA PHE A 532 -8.95 -39.34 -6.80
C PHE A 532 -7.84 -38.80 -7.69
N GLU A 533 -7.99 -38.81 -9.01
CA GLU A 533 -6.94 -38.45 -9.96
C GLU A 533 -6.99 -36.98 -10.43
N GLU A 534 -8.20 -36.47 -10.67
CA GLU A 534 -8.43 -35.12 -11.19
C GLU A 534 -8.76 -34.14 -10.08
N VAL A 535 -7.77 -33.90 -9.22
CA VAL A 535 -7.86 -32.95 -8.08
C VAL A 535 -6.94 -31.80 -8.28
N TYR A 536 -7.46 -30.59 -8.09
CA TYR A 536 -6.73 -29.34 -8.31
C TYR A 536 -6.82 -28.44 -7.07
N ASN A 537 -5.70 -27.85 -6.69
CA ASN A 537 -5.66 -26.79 -5.72
C ASN A 537 -5.84 -25.44 -6.43
N PHE A 538 -6.77 -24.64 -5.98
CA PHE A 538 -6.98 -23.30 -6.51
C PHE A 538 -5.91 -22.36 -5.99
N THR A 539 -4.99 -21.95 -6.90
CA THR A 539 -3.84 -21.11 -6.54
C THR A 539 -4.28 -19.70 -6.12
N GLY A 540 -3.72 -19.19 -5.03
CA GLY A 540 -4.12 -17.91 -4.43
C GLY A 540 -5.38 -17.97 -3.56
N GLY A 541 -6.14 -19.10 -3.60
CA GLY A 541 -7.30 -19.35 -2.73
C GLY A 541 -8.43 -18.33 -2.89
N TYR A 542 -9.39 -18.37 -1.95
CA TYR A 542 -10.56 -17.50 -1.98
C TYR A 542 -10.20 -16.01 -1.97
N LYS A 543 -9.10 -15.64 -1.32
CA LYS A 543 -8.62 -14.26 -1.29
C LYS A 543 -8.40 -13.68 -2.69
N MET A 544 -7.77 -14.46 -3.60
CA MET A 544 -7.56 -13.99 -4.97
C MET A 544 -8.85 -14.03 -5.80
N TYR A 545 -9.68 -15.06 -5.60
CA TYR A 545 -10.98 -15.13 -6.25
C TYR A 545 -11.84 -13.92 -5.93
N GLU A 546 -11.98 -13.60 -4.65
CA GLU A 546 -12.78 -12.47 -4.18
C GLU A 546 -12.29 -11.15 -4.79
N VAL A 547 -10.99 -10.90 -4.72
CA VAL A 547 -10.40 -9.65 -5.22
C VAL A 547 -10.56 -9.50 -6.74
N ILE A 548 -10.39 -10.59 -7.49
CA ILE A 548 -10.45 -10.56 -8.97
C ILE A 548 -11.89 -10.47 -9.47
N THR A 549 -12.83 -11.12 -8.79
CA THR A 549 -14.24 -11.15 -9.22
C THR A 549 -15.04 -9.95 -8.75
N GLN A 550 -14.55 -9.20 -7.76
CA GLN A 550 -15.14 -7.92 -7.40
C GLN A 550 -15.04 -6.93 -8.57
N LYS A 551 -16.07 -6.09 -8.74
CA LYS A 551 -16.02 -5.02 -9.75
C LYS A 551 -14.83 -4.10 -9.49
N GLN A 552 -14.01 -3.94 -10.50
CA GLN A 552 -12.84 -3.07 -10.48
C GLN A 552 -13.24 -1.67 -10.94
N GLY A 553 -12.76 -0.63 -10.25
CA GLY A 553 -13.13 0.75 -10.55
C GLY A 553 -14.38 1.26 -9.81
N ASN A 554 -14.73 2.51 -10.04
CA ASN A 554 -15.82 3.20 -9.33
C ASN A 554 -17.17 3.12 -10.04
N GLU A 555 -17.34 2.29 -11.06
CA GLU A 555 -18.52 2.32 -11.91
C GLU A 555 -19.86 2.07 -11.18
N ASP A 556 -19.84 1.51 -9.95
CA ASP A 556 -21.06 1.08 -9.26
C ASP A 556 -21.23 1.51 -7.81
N ILE A 557 -20.29 2.22 -7.21
CA ILE A 557 -20.47 2.68 -5.82
C ILE A 557 -21.51 3.80 -5.74
N PHE A 558 -21.78 4.51 -6.84
CA PHE A 558 -22.70 5.65 -6.91
C PHE A 558 -23.92 5.47 -7.80
N SER A 559 -24.14 4.32 -8.43
CA SER A 559 -25.36 4.10 -9.24
C SER A 559 -26.66 4.05 -8.39
N GLY A 560 -26.55 3.97 -7.07
CA GLY A 560 -27.67 4.08 -6.12
C GLY A 560 -27.83 5.46 -5.48
N TYR A 561 -26.87 6.35 -5.61
CA TYR A 561 -26.91 7.73 -5.12
C TYR A 561 -26.60 8.71 -6.23
N LYS A 562 -27.57 8.93 -7.12
CA LYS A 562 -27.62 10.18 -7.88
C LYS A 562 -27.91 11.32 -6.89
N VAL A 563 -26.89 11.83 -6.23
CA VAL A 563 -26.95 13.19 -5.73
C VAL A 563 -26.60 14.07 -6.91
N ASP A 564 -27.61 14.50 -7.62
CA ASP A 564 -27.50 15.57 -8.58
C ASP A 564 -27.15 16.84 -7.80
N LEU A 565 -25.90 17.25 -7.87
CA LEU A 565 -25.41 18.46 -7.22
C LEU A 565 -26.04 19.72 -7.82
N SER A 566 -26.76 19.63 -8.96
CA SER A 566 -27.50 20.73 -9.54
C SER A 566 -28.79 21.02 -8.76
N ASP A 567 -29.37 20.04 -8.07
CA ASP A 567 -30.54 20.21 -7.22
C ASP A 567 -30.25 20.85 -5.85
N LEU A 568 -28.98 20.99 -5.48
CA LEU A 568 -28.58 21.65 -4.23
C LEU A 568 -28.48 23.18 -4.32
N VAL A 569 -28.65 23.76 -5.52
CA VAL A 569 -28.47 25.20 -5.71
C VAL A 569 -29.79 25.94 -5.85
N THR A 570 -30.94 25.27 -5.99
CA THR A 570 -32.22 25.93 -6.27
C THR A 570 -33.44 25.45 -5.46
N GLN A 571 -33.24 24.86 -4.30
CA GLN A 571 -34.36 24.80 -3.36
C GLN A 571 -34.13 25.81 -2.24
N GLU A 572 -34.96 26.84 -2.26
CA GLU A 572 -35.19 27.69 -1.08
C GLU A 572 -35.39 26.76 0.12
N ILE A 573 -34.49 26.86 1.10
CA ILE A 573 -34.55 26.13 2.35
C ILE A 573 -35.81 26.60 3.07
N VAL A 574 -36.88 25.84 2.97
CA VAL A 574 -37.94 25.88 3.96
C VAL A 574 -37.29 25.47 5.27
N LYS A 575 -36.99 26.44 6.13
CA LYS A 575 -36.42 26.18 7.45
C LYS A 575 -37.37 25.26 8.20
N PRO A 576 -36.96 24.02 8.54
CA PRO A 576 -37.73 23.26 9.53
C PRO A 576 -37.63 24.03 10.84
N GLU A 577 -38.72 24.17 11.55
CA GLU A 577 -38.74 24.69 12.94
C GLU A 577 -37.85 23.78 13.80
N PHE A 578 -36.64 24.23 14.09
CA PHE A 578 -35.71 23.50 14.98
C PHE A 578 -36.27 23.54 16.40
N LYS A 579 -36.60 22.39 16.96
CA LYS A 579 -37.11 22.29 18.32
C LYS A 579 -36.13 22.72 19.40
N LYS A 580 -34.83 22.53 19.19
CA LYS A 580 -33.76 23.02 20.10
C LYS A 580 -32.37 22.87 19.44
N VAL A 581 -31.52 23.90 19.58
CA VAL A 581 -30.07 23.79 19.29
C VAL A 581 -29.31 23.83 20.61
N VAL A 582 -28.44 22.86 20.85
CA VAL A 582 -27.62 22.78 22.06
C VAL A 582 -26.14 22.78 21.66
N GLU A 583 -25.38 23.74 22.19
CA GLU A 583 -23.94 23.82 21.99
C GLU A 583 -23.22 23.06 23.09
N ILE A 584 -22.19 22.29 22.72
CA ILE A 584 -21.36 21.47 23.57
C ILE A 584 -19.91 21.82 23.31
N ASP A 585 -19.24 22.32 24.33
CA ASP A 585 -17.80 22.47 24.29
C ASP A 585 -17.13 21.21 24.88
N ALA A 586 -16.46 20.45 24.04
CA ALA A 586 -15.66 19.29 24.39
C ALA A 586 -14.17 19.52 24.09
N CYS A 587 -13.76 20.80 23.91
CA CYS A 587 -12.35 21.15 23.75
C CYS A 587 -11.55 20.79 24.99
N GLY A 588 -10.32 20.32 24.78
CA GLY A 588 -9.45 19.84 25.86
C GLY A 588 -9.74 18.41 26.35
N LEU A 589 -10.86 17.81 25.95
CA LEU A 589 -11.10 16.38 26.18
C LEU A 589 -10.43 15.55 25.09
N GLN A 590 -9.90 14.37 25.47
CA GLN A 590 -9.38 13.38 24.52
C GLN A 590 -10.28 12.14 24.51
N CYS A 591 -10.21 11.37 23.40
CA CYS A 591 -10.99 10.15 23.22
C CYS A 591 -10.95 9.26 24.49
N PRO A 592 -12.11 8.75 25.00
CA PRO A 592 -13.46 8.83 24.41
C PRO A 592 -14.29 10.04 24.91
N GLY A 593 -13.70 10.99 25.62
CA GLY A 593 -14.37 12.11 26.30
C GLY A 593 -15.36 12.88 25.41
N PRO A 594 -14.98 13.37 24.20
CA PRO A 594 -15.90 14.10 23.33
C PRO A 594 -17.14 13.28 22.94
N ILE A 595 -16.99 12.02 22.57
CA ILE A 595 -18.09 11.13 22.16
C ILE A 595 -19.02 10.80 23.33
N LEU A 596 -18.49 10.60 24.53
CA LEU A 596 -19.30 10.39 25.72
C LEU A 596 -20.17 11.62 26.02
N LYS A 597 -19.62 12.82 25.85
CA LYS A 597 -20.35 14.07 26.05
C LYS A 597 -21.47 14.26 25.02
N VAL A 598 -21.23 13.88 23.75
CA VAL A 598 -22.26 13.84 22.70
C VAL A 598 -23.39 12.90 23.08
N LYS A 599 -23.05 11.66 23.49
CA LYS A 599 -24.04 10.64 23.91
C LYS A 599 -24.93 11.17 25.02
N GLN A 600 -24.35 11.67 26.11
CA GLN A 600 -25.10 12.21 27.26
C GLN A 600 -26.02 13.37 26.88
N SER A 601 -25.55 14.24 25.98
CA SER A 601 -26.34 15.43 25.59
C SER A 601 -27.46 15.10 24.61
N ILE A 602 -27.28 14.16 23.70
CA ILE A 602 -28.27 13.80 22.68
C ILE A 602 -29.44 13.00 23.29
N GLU A 603 -29.17 12.25 24.36
CA GLU A 603 -30.23 11.55 25.10
C GLU A 603 -31.24 12.51 25.72
N ASN A 604 -30.81 13.70 26.12
CA ASN A 604 -31.56 14.69 26.85
C ASN A 604 -32.28 15.78 25.97
N VAL A 605 -32.25 15.63 24.65
CA VAL A 605 -32.92 16.54 23.73
C VAL A 605 -34.04 15.85 22.93
N PRO A 606 -35.07 16.55 22.51
CA PRO A 606 -36.15 16.00 21.67
C PRO A 606 -35.66 15.54 20.30
N LEU A 607 -36.41 14.68 19.62
CA LEU A 607 -36.17 14.31 18.21
C LEU A 607 -36.20 15.54 17.31
N GLY A 608 -35.28 15.57 16.33
CA GLY A 608 -35.10 16.71 15.43
C GLY A 608 -34.30 17.88 16.03
N SER A 609 -33.82 17.79 17.27
CA SER A 609 -32.91 18.78 17.86
C SER A 609 -31.50 18.60 17.31
N GLN A 610 -30.75 19.70 17.23
CA GLN A 610 -29.36 19.69 16.77
C GLN A 610 -28.39 19.96 17.93
N LEU A 611 -27.31 19.20 17.95
CA LEU A 611 -26.18 19.42 18.84
C LEU A 611 -24.99 19.94 18.00
N VAL A 612 -24.45 21.09 18.41
CA VAL A 612 -23.22 21.66 17.85
C VAL A 612 -22.10 21.34 18.84
N ILE A 613 -21.16 20.51 18.41
CA ILE A 613 -20.08 20.02 19.27
C ILE A 613 -18.75 20.57 18.77
N LYS A 614 -17.97 21.18 19.68
CA LYS A 614 -16.60 21.60 19.42
C LYS A 614 -15.65 20.71 20.21
N ALA A 615 -14.65 20.14 19.52
CA ALA A 615 -13.63 19.28 20.15
C ALA A 615 -12.24 19.58 19.57
N SER A 616 -11.21 19.46 20.37
CA SER A 616 -9.81 19.65 19.98
C SER A 616 -9.06 18.34 19.80
N ASP A 617 -9.70 17.21 19.99
CA ASP A 617 -9.11 15.88 19.76
C ASP A 617 -9.09 15.57 18.26
N PRO A 618 -7.90 15.32 17.66
CA PRO A 618 -7.79 15.00 16.23
C PRO A 618 -8.55 13.75 15.79
N GLY A 619 -8.77 12.77 16.70
CA GLY A 619 -9.54 11.56 16.43
C GLY A 619 -11.05 11.79 16.34
N PHE A 620 -11.55 12.88 16.95
CA PHE A 620 -12.98 13.15 17.06
C PHE A 620 -13.71 13.21 15.72
N ALA A 621 -13.05 13.68 14.64
CA ALA A 621 -13.66 13.76 13.31
C ALA A 621 -14.08 12.39 12.75
N ASN A 622 -13.30 11.35 13.02
CA ASN A 622 -13.61 9.98 12.61
C ASN A 622 -14.57 9.31 13.61
N ASP A 623 -14.36 9.54 14.89
CA ASP A 623 -15.18 8.96 15.95
C ASP A 623 -16.62 9.43 15.85
N ILE A 624 -16.87 10.73 15.57
CA ILE A 624 -18.23 11.27 15.48
C ILE A 624 -18.98 10.75 14.27
N LYS A 625 -18.29 10.51 13.14
CA LYS A 625 -18.88 9.87 11.94
C LYS A 625 -19.30 8.43 12.25
N ALA A 626 -18.37 7.65 12.83
CA ALA A 626 -18.63 6.27 13.20
C ALA A 626 -19.77 6.17 14.22
N TRP A 627 -19.78 7.05 15.22
CA TRP A 627 -20.81 7.11 16.25
C TRP A 627 -22.19 7.48 15.68
N ALA A 628 -22.26 8.51 14.83
CA ALA A 628 -23.52 8.93 14.19
C ALA A 628 -24.12 7.79 13.36
N ASN A 629 -23.31 7.10 12.55
CA ASN A 629 -23.74 5.93 11.77
C ASN A 629 -24.20 4.78 12.66
N ALA A 630 -23.48 4.45 13.72
CA ALA A 630 -23.79 3.36 14.62
C ALA A 630 -25.08 3.60 15.45
N THR A 631 -25.40 4.86 15.74
CA THR A 631 -26.56 5.24 16.56
C THR A 631 -27.75 5.70 15.75
N GLY A 632 -27.66 5.75 14.41
CA GLY A 632 -28.72 6.20 13.53
C GLY A 632 -29.02 7.72 13.59
N ASN A 633 -28.16 8.50 14.25
CA ASN A 633 -28.26 9.96 14.27
C ASN A 633 -27.63 10.55 12.99
N LYS A 634 -28.16 11.71 12.55
CA LYS A 634 -27.70 12.33 11.32
C LYS A 634 -26.55 13.30 11.59
N LEU A 635 -25.38 13.06 11.00
CA LEU A 635 -24.31 14.05 10.95
C LEU A 635 -24.64 15.08 9.88
N VAL A 636 -24.95 16.31 10.32
CA VAL A 636 -25.39 17.41 9.44
C VAL A 636 -24.18 18.16 8.87
N SER A 637 -23.17 18.41 9.68
CA SER A 637 -21.96 19.13 9.28
C SER A 637 -20.76 18.69 10.08
N LEU A 638 -19.59 18.70 9.46
CA LEU A 638 -18.30 18.50 10.11
C LEU A 638 -17.29 19.47 9.49
N LYS A 639 -16.74 20.36 10.32
CA LYS A 639 -15.74 21.35 9.91
C LYS A 639 -14.53 21.26 10.82
N GLN A 640 -13.38 21.57 10.30
CA GLN A 640 -12.14 21.69 11.08
C GLN A 640 -11.47 23.02 10.77
N ASP A 641 -11.22 23.82 11.80
CA ASP A 641 -10.50 25.08 11.71
C ASP A 641 -9.54 25.22 12.90
N LYS A 642 -8.28 25.57 12.61
CA LYS A 642 -7.21 25.83 13.61
C LYS A 642 -7.11 24.79 14.73
N GLY A 643 -7.31 23.51 14.39
CA GLY A 643 -7.23 22.41 15.36
C GLY A 643 -8.48 22.16 16.18
N ILE A 644 -9.57 22.90 15.96
CA ILE A 644 -10.88 22.67 16.52
C ILE A 644 -11.76 21.99 15.47
N ILE A 645 -12.40 20.90 15.87
CA ILE A 645 -13.37 20.18 15.04
C ILE A 645 -14.77 20.55 15.55
N GLU A 646 -15.59 21.11 14.67
CA GLU A 646 -16.99 21.40 14.92
C GLU A 646 -17.86 20.40 14.18
N ALA A 647 -18.70 19.66 14.90
CA ALA A 647 -19.66 18.72 14.34
C ALA A 647 -21.07 19.15 14.70
N ILE A 648 -22.00 19.04 13.75
CA ILE A 648 -23.43 19.23 14.00
C ILE A 648 -24.12 17.89 13.81
N ILE A 649 -24.75 17.39 14.90
CA ILE A 649 -25.52 16.16 14.92
C ILE A 649 -26.98 16.47 15.16
N GLU A 650 -27.87 15.90 14.36
CA GLU A 650 -29.31 15.94 14.53
C GLU A 650 -29.81 14.63 15.11
N LYS A 651 -30.58 14.70 16.19
CA LYS A 651 -31.21 13.53 16.80
C LYS A 651 -32.29 12.97 15.87
N SER A 652 -32.07 11.77 15.37
CA SER A 652 -32.96 11.10 14.42
C SER A 652 -33.69 9.93 15.06
N SER A 653 -34.90 9.63 14.56
CA SER A 653 -35.70 8.47 14.97
C SER A 653 -35.39 7.22 14.13
N ASN A 654 -34.50 7.32 13.15
CA ASN A 654 -34.18 6.21 12.27
C ASN A 654 -33.34 5.18 13.00
N GLN A 655 -33.89 3.98 13.16
CA GLN A 655 -33.07 2.81 13.45
C GLN A 655 -32.04 2.65 12.32
N PRO A 656 -30.81 2.19 12.63
CA PRO A 656 -29.78 2.02 11.61
C PRO A 656 -30.32 1.17 10.47
N THR A 657 -30.23 1.71 9.25
CA THR A 657 -30.57 1.00 8.02
C THR A 657 -29.51 -0.07 7.75
N THR A 658 -29.71 -1.22 8.31
CA THR A 658 -29.06 -2.46 7.87
C THR A 658 -30.10 -3.32 7.17
N SER A 659 -30.00 -3.33 5.85
CA SER A 659 -30.67 -4.38 5.06
C SER A 659 -29.92 -5.69 5.26
N ILE A 660 -30.60 -6.58 5.99
CA ILE A 660 -30.59 -8.05 5.87
C ILE A 660 -29.26 -8.81 6.10
N VAL A 661 -28.96 -9.18 7.31
CA VAL A 661 -28.99 -10.56 7.83
C VAL A 661 -29.27 -10.47 9.32
N ASN A 662 -30.31 -11.15 9.79
CA ASN A 662 -30.71 -11.26 11.20
C ASN A 662 -29.62 -12.01 12.02
N THR A 663 -28.68 -11.28 12.57
CA THR A 663 -28.01 -11.63 13.81
C THR A 663 -27.72 -10.32 14.55
N ASN A 664 -28.59 -9.97 15.49
CA ASN A 664 -28.46 -8.80 16.37
C ASN A 664 -27.31 -8.98 17.38
N PHE A 665 -26.08 -8.96 16.95
CA PHE A 665 -24.92 -8.89 17.85
C PHE A 665 -24.45 -7.42 17.97
N ASN A 666 -25.14 -6.66 18.82
CA ASN A 666 -24.72 -5.29 19.16
C ASN A 666 -24.00 -5.26 20.52
N SER A 667 -23.04 -6.17 20.70
CA SER A 667 -22.25 -6.26 21.92
C SER A 667 -20.77 -6.47 21.67
N SER A 668 -19.95 -6.14 22.67
CA SER A 668 -18.50 -6.30 22.64
C SER A 668 -18.03 -6.91 23.95
N THR A 669 -17.06 -7.83 23.90
CA THR A 669 -16.42 -8.35 25.09
C THR A 669 -14.92 -8.07 25.08
N ILE A 670 -14.36 -7.84 26.27
CA ILE A 670 -12.94 -7.59 26.49
C ILE A 670 -12.46 -8.45 27.65
N ILE A 671 -11.49 -9.33 27.39
CA ILE A 671 -10.76 -10.00 28.47
C ILE A 671 -9.60 -9.11 28.87
N VAL A 672 -9.50 -8.84 30.17
CA VAL A 672 -8.39 -8.11 30.76
C VAL A 672 -7.59 -9.10 31.61
N PHE A 673 -6.43 -9.47 31.11
CA PHE A 673 -5.55 -10.44 31.77
C PHE A 673 -4.42 -9.76 32.57
N ASP A 674 -3.93 -8.62 32.04
CA ASP A 674 -2.78 -7.92 32.59
C ASP A 674 -3.16 -6.76 33.53
N ASP A 675 -2.27 -6.42 34.45
CA ASP A 675 -2.46 -5.29 35.39
C ASP A 675 -1.55 -4.08 35.06
N ASP A 676 -0.92 -4.09 33.89
CA ASP A 676 -0.13 -2.95 33.46
C ASP A 676 -1.01 -1.70 33.25
N LEU A 677 -0.62 -0.58 33.83
CA LEU A 677 -1.38 0.66 33.85
C LEU A 677 -1.74 1.16 32.44
N ASP A 678 -0.82 1.09 31.48
CA ASP A 678 -1.02 1.50 30.10
C ASP A 678 -1.99 0.57 29.34
N ARG A 679 -1.93 -0.74 29.56
CA ARG A 679 -2.87 -1.71 28.98
C ARG A 679 -4.27 -1.55 29.54
N LEU A 680 -4.38 -1.31 30.84
CA LEU A 680 -5.66 -1.04 31.48
C LEU A 680 -6.30 0.25 30.99
N ILE A 681 -5.53 1.32 30.82
CA ILE A 681 -6.04 2.56 30.22
C ILE A 681 -6.59 2.26 28.82
N ALA A 682 -5.84 1.53 27.99
CA ALA A 682 -6.29 1.14 26.64
C ALA A 682 -7.59 0.31 26.69
N SER A 683 -7.68 -0.68 27.58
CA SER A 683 -8.87 -1.53 27.74
C SER A 683 -10.11 -0.72 28.09
N PHE A 684 -10.01 0.21 29.03
CA PHE A 684 -11.14 1.04 29.44
C PHE A 684 -11.48 2.14 28.42
N VAL A 685 -10.52 2.67 27.69
CA VAL A 685 -10.75 3.58 26.55
C VAL A 685 -11.55 2.87 25.46
N ILE A 686 -11.16 1.66 25.08
CA ILE A 686 -11.87 0.85 24.08
C ILE A 686 -13.27 0.49 24.59
N ALA A 687 -13.42 0.06 25.83
CA ALA A 687 -14.70 -0.29 26.43
C ALA A 687 -15.70 0.88 26.45
N ASN A 688 -15.25 2.05 26.92
CA ASN A 688 -16.06 3.25 26.94
C ASN A 688 -16.39 3.76 25.52
N GLY A 689 -15.46 3.62 24.55
CA GLY A 689 -15.68 3.93 23.16
C GLY A 689 -16.73 3.00 22.50
N ALA A 690 -16.64 1.70 22.75
CA ALA A 690 -17.63 0.73 22.26
C ALA A 690 -19.03 0.99 22.85
N LEU A 691 -19.09 1.29 24.13
CA LEU A 691 -20.35 1.67 24.79
C LEU A 691 -20.93 2.95 24.20
N ALA A 692 -20.12 3.97 23.97
CA ALA A 692 -20.54 5.23 23.35
C ALA A 692 -21.07 5.01 21.91
N SER A 693 -20.58 3.97 21.22
CA SER A 693 -21.08 3.56 19.90
C SER A 693 -22.38 2.73 19.96
N GLY A 694 -23.03 2.66 21.12
CA GLY A 694 -24.32 1.98 21.31
C GLY A 694 -24.20 0.46 21.57
N LYS A 695 -22.99 -0.08 21.78
CA LYS A 695 -22.80 -1.51 22.06
C LYS A 695 -22.99 -1.83 23.53
N LYS A 696 -23.56 -3.00 23.82
CA LYS A 696 -23.48 -3.59 25.17
C LYS A 696 -22.04 -4.10 25.37
N VAL A 697 -21.37 -3.67 26.42
CA VAL A 697 -19.98 -4.03 26.66
C VAL A 697 -19.85 -4.87 27.94
N THR A 698 -19.14 -5.99 27.83
CA THR A 698 -18.80 -6.84 28.97
C THR A 698 -17.27 -6.95 29.05
N MET A 699 -16.70 -6.61 30.21
CA MET A 699 -15.29 -6.76 30.52
C MET A 699 -15.08 -7.90 31.49
N PHE A 700 -14.21 -8.87 31.17
CA PHE A 700 -13.92 -10.03 31.97
C PHE A 700 -12.48 -9.97 32.47
N PHE A 701 -12.30 -9.82 33.79
CA PHE A 701 -11.00 -9.69 34.44
C PHE A 701 -10.56 -11.03 35.02
N THR A 702 -9.37 -11.44 34.63
CA THR A 702 -8.78 -12.72 35.05
C THR A 702 -7.31 -12.54 35.45
N PHE A 703 -6.79 -13.41 36.32
CA PHE A 703 -5.41 -13.39 36.82
C PHE A 703 -4.96 -11.98 37.26
N TRP A 704 -3.88 -11.47 36.63
CA TRP A 704 -3.29 -10.18 37.01
C TRP A 704 -4.25 -9.00 36.85
N GLY A 705 -5.10 -9.03 35.84
CA GLY A 705 -6.12 -8.00 35.61
C GLY A 705 -7.03 -7.73 36.82
N LEU A 706 -7.22 -8.73 37.68
CA LEU A 706 -8.01 -8.59 38.94
C LEU A 706 -7.42 -7.53 39.89
N ASN A 707 -6.10 -7.25 39.80
CA ASN A 707 -5.48 -6.23 40.64
C ASN A 707 -6.02 -4.83 40.36
N ALA A 708 -6.48 -4.57 39.15
CA ALA A 708 -7.10 -3.30 38.78
C ALA A 708 -8.45 -3.06 39.46
N LEU A 709 -9.14 -4.15 39.81
CA LEU A 709 -10.47 -4.09 40.42
C LEU A 709 -10.40 -4.04 41.95
N LYS A 710 -9.21 -4.10 42.57
CA LYS A 710 -9.07 -4.07 44.02
C LYS A 710 -9.26 -2.64 44.57
N LYS A 711 -9.86 -2.55 45.75
CA LYS A 711 -9.98 -1.29 46.51
C LYS A 711 -8.59 -0.76 46.87
N ASN A 712 -8.36 0.53 46.66
CA ASN A 712 -7.09 1.20 47.03
C ASN A 712 -6.81 1.33 48.51
N SER A 713 -7.68 0.80 49.39
CA SER A 713 -7.58 0.81 50.83
C SER A 713 -7.48 -0.63 51.41
N LYS A 714 -6.75 -0.80 52.51
CA LYS A 714 -6.67 -2.11 53.16
C LYS A 714 -8.06 -2.56 53.68
N VAL A 715 -8.54 -3.65 53.13
CA VAL A 715 -9.75 -4.33 53.60
C VAL A 715 -9.33 -5.49 54.50
N LYS A 716 -9.88 -5.59 55.72
CA LYS A 716 -9.62 -6.69 56.62
C LYS A 716 -10.53 -7.87 56.25
N VAL A 717 -9.96 -8.92 55.67
CA VAL A 717 -10.64 -10.18 55.30
C VAL A 717 -9.91 -11.37 55.93
N LYS A 718 -10.65 -12.41 56.31
CA LYS A 718 -10.05 -13.67 56.73
C LYS A 718 -9.51 -14.42 55.51
N LYS A 719 -8.20 -14.68 55.52
CA LYS A 719 -7.50 -15.44 54.48
C LYS A 719 -6.66 -16.54 55.09
N ASP A 720 -6.46 -17.64 54.38
CA ASP A 720 -5.46 -18.66 54.66
C ASP A 720 -4.02 -18.12 54.54
N LEU A 721 -3.03 -18.90 54.92
CA LEU A 721 -1.63 -18.46 54.94
C LEU A 721 -1.11 -18.09 53.54
N ILE A 722 -1.46 -18.88 52.50
CA ILE A 722 -1.01 -18.70 51.10
C ILE A 722 -1.66 -17.44 50.55
N SER A 723 -2.97 -17.28 50.71
CA SER A 723 -3.73 -16.09 50.27
C SER A 723 -3.26 -14.80 50.97
N LYS A 724 -2.73 -14.88 52.19
CA LYS A 724 -2.12 -13.73 52.87
C LYS A 724 -0.79 -13.35 52.22
N LEU A 725 0.04 -14.33 51.86
CA LEU A 725 1.31 -14.10 51.13
C LEU A 725 1.07 -13.43 49.78
N PHE A 726 0.15 -13.94 48.98
CA PHE A 726 -0.26 -13.28 47.73
C PHE A 726 -0.75 -11.86 47.99
N GLY A 727 -1.54 -11.62 49.01
CA GLY A 727 -2.04 -10.27 49.36
C GLY A 727 -0.95 -9.26 49.75
N ILE A 728 0.26 -9.73 50.11
CA ILE A 728 1.42 -8.87 50.39
C ILE A 728 2.20 -8.58 49.11
N MET A 729 2.27 -9.54 48.20
CA MET A 729 3.05 -9.44 46.97
C MET A 729 2.32 -8.70 45.83
N LEU A 730 0.98 -8.77 45.80
CA LEU A 730 0.17 -8.19 44.75
C LEU A 730 -0.12 -6.69 44.99
N PRO A 731 -0.26 -5.89 43.88
CA PRO A 731 -0.66 -4.49 43.98
C PRO A 731 -1.98 -4.32 44.78
N LYS A 732 -2.09 -3.23 45.51
CA LYS A 732 -3.28 -2.85 46.28
C LYS A 732 -4.14 -1.86 45.49
N GLY A 733 -4.70 -2.33 44.38
CA GLY A 733 -5.54 -1.55 43.47
C GLY A 733 -4.76 -0.69 42.48
N THR A 734 -5.48 0.15 41.80
CA THR A 734 -4.97 0.90 40.58
C THR A 734 -3.78 1.79 40.90
N LYS A 735 -3.65 2.33 42.09
CA LYS A 735 -2.56 3.27 42.45
C LYS A 735 -1.17 2.65 42.46
N GLU A 736 -1.07 1.32 42.64
CA GLU A 736 0.22 0.61 42.71
C GLU A 736 0.59 -0.11 41.42
N LEU A 737 -0.19 0.05 40.35
CA LEU A 737 0.06 -0.59 39.07
C LEU A 737 1.29 -0.03 38.36
N LYS A 738 2.00 -0.91 37.68
CA LYS A 738 3.23 -0.63 36.92
C LYS A 738 2.91 -0.34 35.45
N LEU A 739 3.87 0.17 34.73
CA LEU A 739 3.80 0.23 33.26
C LEU A 739 4.40 -1.04 32.67
N SER A 740 3.90 -1.46 31.51
CA SER A 740 4.43 -2.59 30.72
C SER A 740 5.89 -2.36 30.31
N LYS A 741 6.24 -1.12 30.05
CA LYS A 741 7.60 -0.65 29.73
C LYS A 741 7.90 0.63 30.50
N MET A 742 9.18 0.96 30.66
CA MET A 742 9.63 2.21 31.31
C MET A 742 9.14 2.36 32.74
N ASN A 743 9.03 1.28 33.53
CA ASN A 743 8.58 1.36 34.91
C ASN A 743 9.55 2.14 35.84
N MET A 744 10.88 2.11 35.54
CA MET A 744 11.94 2.92 36.19
C MET A 744 11.79 3.00 37.69
N PHE A 745 11.72 1.86 38.40
CA PHE A 745 11.49 1.77 39.84
C PHE A 745 10.24 2.52 40.35
N GLY A 746 9.19 2.59 39.52
CA GLY A 746 7.92 3.25 39.85
C GLY A 746 7.86 4.75 39.55
N ILE A 747 8.91 5.34 38.96
CA ILE A 747 8.90 6.72 38.48
C ILE A 747 8.02 6.85 37.21
N GLY A 748 8.11 5.87 36.33
CA GLY A 748 7.36 5.85 35.08
C GLY A 748 5.84 5.99 35.24
N PRO A 749 5.17 5.17 36.07
CA PRO A 749 3.76 5.31 36.35
C PRO A 749 3.36 6.69 36.92
N LYS A 750 4.19 7.25 37.79
CA LYS A 750 3.95 8.61 38.31
C LYS A 750 4.05 9.68 37.25
N MET A 751 5.04 9.56 36.36
CA MET A 751 5.24 10.49 35.24
C MET A 751 4.08 10.41 34.23
N ILE A 752 3.63 9.21 33.89
CA ILE A 752 2.48 9.03 32.98
C ILE A 752 1.20 9.60 33.59
N ARG A 753 0.92 9.33 34.85
CA ARG A 753 -0.25 9.89 35.58
C ARG A 753 -0.19 11.42 35.63
N TRP A 754 0.99 12.01 35.90
CA TRP A 754 1.17 13.45 35.87
C TRP A 754 0.94 14.03 34.47
N LEU A 755 1.46 13.35 33.43
CA LEU A 755 1.30 13.77 32.02
C LEU A 755 -0.17 13.69 31.60
N MET A 756 -0.87 12.61 31.96
CA MET A 756 -2.30 12.45 31.71
C MET A 756 -3.09 13.61 32.33
N LYS A 757 -2.82 13.93 33.60
CA LYS A 757 -3.46 15.06 34.29
C LYS A 757 -3.16 16.39 33.61
N LYS A 758 -1.91 16.64 33.20
CA LYS A 758 -1.51 17.86 32.48
C LYS A 758 -2.20 17.99 31.12
N LYS A 759 -2.49 16.87 30.45
CA LYS A 759 -3.13 16.83 29.14
C LYS A 759 -4.65 16.62 29.20
N ASN A 760 -5.28 16.69 30.37
CA ASN A 760 -6.70 16.40 30.58
C ASN A 760 -7.13 15.03 30.06
N ILE A 761 -6.29 14.02 30.19
CA ILE A 761 -6.62 12.62 29.89
C ILE A 761 -7.15 12.01 31.18
N ALA A 762 -8.30 11.34 31.10
CA ALA A 762 -8.93 10.67 32.24
C ALA A 762 -7.99 9.61 32.86
N SER A 763 -7.85 9.61 34.18
CA SER A 763 -7.10 8.59 34.91
C SER A 763 -7.78 7.22 34.79
N VAL A 764 -7.04 6.15 35.03
CA VAL A 764 -7.63 4.79 35.05
C VAL A 764 -8.76 4.67 36.05
N GLU A 765 -8.66 5.34 37.17
CA GLU A 765 -9.71 5.39 38.20
C GLU A 765 -10.99 6.05 37.67
N GLU A 766 -10.85 7.17 36.97
CA GLU A 766 -11.98 7.86 36.31
C GLU A 766 -12.59 7.03 35.22
N LEU A 767 -11.75 6.36 34.41
CA LEU A 767 -12.22 5.48 33.32
C LEU A 767 -13.01 4.28 33.87
N ILE A 768 -12.55 3.65 34.98
CA ILE A 768 -13.26 2.57 35.63
C ILE A 768 -14.61 3.06 36.17
N LYS A 769 -14.60 4.19 36.88
CA LYS A 769 -15.81 4.78 37.43
C LYS A 769 -16.84 5.09 36.31
N THR A 770 -16.40 5.73 35.23
CA THR A 770 -17.22 6.03 34.09
C THR A 770 -17.78 4.77 33.42
N ALA A 771 -16.98 3.70 33.34
CA ALA A 771 -17.41 2.43 32.78
C ALA A 771 -18.56 1.81 33.60
N ILE A 772 -18.42 1.81 34.92
CA ILE A 772 -19.46 1.29 35.83
C ILE A 772 -20.72 2.16 35.80
N GLU A 773 -20.58 3.47 35.90
CA GLU A 773 -21.71 4.42 35.87
C GLU A 773 -22.49 4.38 34.54
N ASN A 774 -21.82 4.12 33.45
CA ASN A 774 -22.46 3.99 32.12
C ASN A 774 -22.96 2.57 31.80
N GLY A 775 -22.88 1.61 32.76
CA GLY A 775 -23.45 0.28 32.62
C GLY A 775 -22.62 -0.73 31.86
N ILE A 776 -21.30 -0.55 31.79
CA ILE A 776 -20.40 -1.62 31.34
C ILE A 776 -20.42 -2.72 32.38
N GLU A 777 -20.68 -3.94 31.94
CA GLU A 777 -20.69 -5.11 32.80
C GLU A 777 -19.24 -5.56 33.07
N ILE A 778 -18.78 -5.42 34.31
CA ILE A 778 -17.44 -5.84 34.71
C ILE A 778 -17.55 -7.12 35.52
N ILE A 779 -16.88 -8.18 35.07
CA ILE A 779 -16.91 -9.52 35.65
C ILE A 779 -15.51 -9.89 36.16
N ALA A 780 -15.39 -10.26 37.42
CA ALA A 780 -14.19 -10.84 37.98
C ALA A 780 -14.25 -12.37 37.91
N CYS A 781 -13.17 -12.99 37.43
CA CYS A 781 -13.09 -14.45 37.29
C CYS A 781 -12.96 -15.13 38.67
N GLN A 782 -13.97 -15.95 39.06
CA GLN A 782 -13.98 -16.64 40.34
C GLN A 782 -12.75 -17.56 40.51
N MET A 783 -12.43 -18.37 39.52
CA MET A 783 -11.28 -19.29 39.56
C MET A 783 -9.96 -18.52 39.79
N SER A 784 -9.75 -17.41 39.11
CA SER A 784 -8.55 -16.58 39.28
C SER A 784 -8.52 -15.89 40.63
N MET A 785 -9.69 -15.46 41.15
CA MET A 785 -9.81 -14.94 42.53
C MET A 785 -9.40 -15.97 43.57
N ASP A 786 -9.85 -17.20 43.41
CA ASP A 786 -9.51 -18.29 44.34
C ASP A 786 -8.03 -18.66 44.30
N VAL A 787 -7.44 -18.75 43.09
CA VAL A 787 -6.01 -19.03 42.90
C VAL A 787 -5.12 -17.91 43.48
N MET A 788 -5.50 -16.65 43.27
CA MET A 788 -4.74 -15.48 43.75
C MET A 788 -5.10 -15.06 45.19
N GLY A 789 -6.04 -15.74 45.82
CA GLY A 789 -6.45 -15.45 47.20
C GLY A 789 -7.13 -14.08 47.35
N ILE A 790 -7.82 -13.60 46.32
CA ILE A 790 -8.58 -12.34 46.30
C ILE A 790 -10.01 -12.63 46.74
N LYS A 791 -10.51 -11.89 47.72
CA LYS A 791 -11.88 -12.03 48.22
C LYS A 791 -12.79 -10.93 47.64
N GLN A 792 -14.08 -11.21 47.48
CA GLN A 792 -15.05 -10.29 46.90
C GLN A 792 -15.07 -8.93 47.62
N GLU A 793 -14.91 -8.91 48.91
CA GLU A 793 -14.89 -7.70 49.74
C GLU A 793 -13.71 -6.77 49.43
N GLU A 794 -12.66 -7.30 48.80
CA GLU A 794 -11.48 -6.55 48.37
C GLU A 794 -11.69 -5.84 47.02
N LEU A 795 -12.73 -6.21 46.25
CA LEU A 795 -13.05 -5.60 44.99
C LEU A 795 -13.84 -4.30 45.17
N ILE A 796 -13.70 -3.38 44.20
CA ILE A 796 -14.53 -2.18 44.11
C ILE A 796 -16.00 -2.55 43.94
N ASP A 797 -16.91 -1.66 44.31
CA ASP A 797 -18.34 -1.92 44.22
C ASP A 797 -18.79 -1.92 42.74
N GLY A 798 -19.83 -2.68 42.41
CA GLY A 798 -20.38 -2.79 41.03
C GLY A 798 -19.76 -3.91 40.19
N ILE A 799 -18.84 -4.71 40.72
CA ILE A 799 -18.21 -5.85 40.07
C ILE A 799 -19.05 -7.10 40.26
N LYS A 800 -19.33 -7.81 39.17
CA LYS A 800 -19.93 -9.15 39.19
C LYS A 800 -18.86 -10.23 39.29
N ILE A 801 -19.21 -11.34 39.88
CA ILE A 801 -18.32 -12.51 39.88
C ILE A 801 -18.90 -13.53 38.94
N GLY A 802 -18.04 -14.11 38.08
CA GLY A 802 -18.43 -15.09 37.07
C GLY A 802 -17.30 -16.02 36.67
N GLY A 803 -17.64 -17.13 36.06
CA GLY A 803 -16.68 -18.07 35.49
C GLY A 803 -16.51 -17.89 33.97
N VAL A 804 -15.69 -18.74 33.36
CA VAL A 804 -15.44 -18.76 31.89
C VAL A 804 -16.75 -18.94 31.12
N ALA A 805 -17.70 -19.73 31.64
CA ALA A 805 -19.01 -19.92 30.99
C ALA A 805 -19.80 -18.60 30.88
N THR A 806 -19.72 -17.76 31.86
CA THR A 806 -20.37 -16.42 31.87
C THR A 806 -19.74 -15.54 30.79
N TYR A 807 -18.41 -15.57 30.64
CA TYR A 807 -17.71 -14.87 29.58
C TYR A 807 -18.09 -15.41 28.20
N ILE A 808 -18.02 -16.74 27.98
CA ILE A 808 -18.34 -17.36 26.70
C ILE A 808 -19.79 -17.05 26.27
N SER A 809 -20.73 -17.05 27.20
CA SER A 809 -22.12 -16.64 26.91
C SER A 809 -22.23 -15.20 26.43
N ALA A 810 -21.47 -14.28 27.02
CA ALA A 810 -21.40 -12.88 26.53
C ALA A 810 -20.65 -12.77 25.20
N ALA A 811 -19.55 -13.49 25.04
CA ALA A 811 -18.72 -13.49 23.85
C ALA A 811 -19.44 -14.08 22.62
N SER A 812 -20.23 -15.14 22.77
CA SER A 812 -21.05 -15.74 21.73
C SER A 812 -22.14 -14.82 21.20
N GLN A 813 -22.51 -13.79 21.95
CA GLN A 813 -23.47 -12.75 21.54
C GLN A 813 -22.79 -11.45 21.16
N SER A 814 -21.47 -11.46 20.96
CA SER A 814 -20.67 -10.26 20.68
C SER A 814 -20.00 -10.35 19.31
N ASN A 815 -20.00 -9.24 18.59
CA ASN A 815 -19.31 -9.13 17.30
C ASN A 815 -17.87 -8.58 17.41
N ILE A 816 -17.46 -8.17 18.60
CA ILE A 816 -16.09 -7.75 18.90
C ILE A 816 -15.66 -8.47 20.19
N ASN A 817 -14.61 -9.28 20.09
CA ASN A 817 -14.02 -9.96 21.23
C ASN A 817 -12.53 -9.64 21.28
N LEU A 818 -12.09 -8.99 22.36
CA LEU A 818 -10.71 -8.56 22.56
C LEU A 818 -10.09 -9.26 23.78
N PHE A 819 -8.77 -9.50 23.69
CA PHE A 819 -7.94 -10.00 24.80
C PHE A 819 -6.80 -9.02 25.00
N ILE A 820 -6.67 -8.41 26.19
CA ILE A 820 -5.71 -7.37 26.52
C ILE A 820 -4.97 -7.71 27.81
#